data_4f371ee124b126dfe1961a44b00c66f2
#
_entry.id   4f371ee124b126dfe1961a44b00c66f2
#
_cell.length_a   1.000
_cell.length_b   1.000
_cell.length_c   1.000
_cell.angle_alpha   90.00
_cell.angle_beta   90.00
_cell.angle_gamma   90.00
#
_symmetry.space_group_name_H-M   'P 1'
#
loop_
_entity.id
_entity.type
_entity.pdbx_description
1 polymer ?
#
loop_
_entity_poly.entity_id
_entity_poly.type
_entity_poly.pdbx_seq_one_letter_code
_entity_poly.pdbx_strand_id
1 'polypeptide(L)'
;MNTVRRLSSATVKFVSLAIAVSVLFIMLPAGIVRAESGNCGPGLSWSFSGGVLTISGSGDMYDYPEHLHGPESGNELAQPWFHLKPSITSIVINEGVTSIGAGAFWGCNALTSVSIPGSVQRIGFAAFADDTALGSVAIPNGVIGEAAFIRCSGMRTVTIGPGVTAVGISAFESCTGLNGVYISDVAAWCRIYFGGNKASPLEYAHNLYLNGALVTNLTIPGGVTKVGDYAFEHCFSLTSVTIPEGCTTIGEYAFNNCQNITTASLPNSLTTIGSFAFASCARMHTAIPAGVSYIGERAFNGAPLSSNIVVNQGVIGERAFNACGSVMDLTIGAGVTYIGSNAFNEMGGLRNIHYGSTQANWNALASDSGYNKVVTYPYWRGITFGSAGANIQPSRSTVSLGGYTWDVLAVSNGNALLITHEVIAFKMFSGNYSGRGSMNTGWEGSSLRSWLNGAFLGSLPVDQSIIIPTSISTSPNSRFGTPGANGGAVTDRVFVLSVEEAQQYFSNEQQRTAVASNAALAGVGAARNGSAQSDPTTGNTYWWLRTPGMFSYSTAYVNYTGSIRLDGVESPTGALVGVRPCMWVNAAALGITGTSGSSAAPLGANVEQISAFVDRLYAEFLGRSADDAGRQYWVNKILNGMSAVDVSAGFVFSNELRDMHLSNEEFVRRAYTVYLNREPDAAGIAYWVAFLERGNDYGCIIHGFGESAEFTGICNSYGVTRGDYPYTYR
;
A
#
# COMPACT_ATOMS: atom_id res chain seq x y z
N MET A 1 -53.79 -58.91 -47.76
CA MET A 1 -52.64 -59.83 -47.88
C MET A 1 -51.63 -59.45 -46.82
N ASN A 2 -51.42 -60.41 -45.94
CA ASN A 2 -50.58 -60.32 -44.68
C ASN A 2 -49.12 -60.00 -45.00
N THR A 3 -48.50 -59.25 -44.15
CA THR A 3 -47.17 -59.58 -43.62
C THR A 3 -46.94 -58.83 -42.25
N VAL A 4 -47.21 -59.49 -41.16
CA VAL A 4 -46.76 -59.17 -39.83
C VAL A 4 -45.30 -59.65 -39.71
N ARG A 5 -44.35 -58.72 -39.65
CA ARG A 5 -42.96 -59.10 -39.31
C ARG A 5 -42.83 -59.22 -37.80
N ARG A 6 -42.52 -60.42 -37.32
CA ARG A 6 -42.14 -60.71 -35.94
C ARG A 6 -40.87 -59.98 -35.57
N LEU A 7 -40.94 -59.10 -34.58
CA LEU A 7 -39.76 -58.57 -33.90
C LEU A 7 -39.14 -59.70 -33.07
N SER A 8 -37.83 -59.91 -33.19
CA SER A 8 -37.11 -60.97 -32.51
C SER A 8 -37.11 -60.77 -30.98
N SER A 9 -37.09 -61.84 -30.21
CA SER A 9 -37.09 -61.90 -28.73
C SER A 9 -35.91 -61.14 -28.09
N ALA A 10 -34.86 -60.81 -28.84
CA ALA A 10 -33.73 -60.03 -28.40
C ALA A 10 -34.06 -58.54 -28.25
N THR A 11 -34.89 -57.96 -29.14
CA THR A 11 -35.25 -56.53 -29.10
C THR A 11 -36.17 -56.23 -27.90
N VAL A 12 -37.03 -57.15 -27.53
CA VAL A 12 -37.92 -57.02 -26.34
C VAL A 12 -37.12 -57.06 -25.04
N LYS A 13 -36.04 -57.86 -24.98
CA LYS A 13 -35.17 -57.93 -23.78
C LYS A 13 -34.33 -56.65 -23.65
N PHE A 14 -33.88 -56.03 -24.73
CA PHE A 14 -33.13 -54.75 -24.67
C PHE A 14 -34.02 -53.57 -24.27
N VAL A 15 -35.27 -53.51 -24.76
CA VAL A 15 -36.22 -52.46 -24.35
C VAL A 15 -36.62 -52.59 -22.91
N SER A 16 -36.86 -53.84 -22.42
CA SER A 16 -37.15 -54.05 -20.98
C SER A 16 -35.99 -53.75 -20.06
N LEU A 17 -34.73 -53.97 -20.51
CA LEU A 17 -33.55 -53.68 -19.73
C LEU A 17 -33.28 -52.12 -19.72
N ALA A 18 -33.53 -51.45 -20.82
CA ALA A 18 -33.41 -49.97 -20.89
C ALA A 18 -34.46 -49.28 -20.01
N ILE A 19 -35.69 -49.75 -19.95
CA ILE A 19 -36.71 -49.21 -19.08
C ILE A 19 -36.39 -49.53 -17.60
N ALA A 20 -35.88 -50.72 -17.28
CA ALA A 20 -35.49 -51.11 -15.91
C ALA A 20 -34.29 -50.26 -15.43
N VAL A 21 -33.31 -49.95 -16.27
CA VAL A 21 -32.19 -49.07 -15.93
C VAL A 21 -32.65 -47.60 -15.81
N SER A 22 -33.58 -47.14 -16.65
CA SER A 22 -34.14 -45.78 -16.54
C SER A 22 -35.01 -45.61 -15.29
N VAL A 23 -35.79 -46.65 -14.92
CA VAL A 23 -36.62 -46.61 -13.70
C VAL A 23 -35.76 -46.80 -12.43
N LEU A 24 -34.61 -47.50 -12.54
CA LEU A 24 -33.69 -47.64 -11.41
C LEU A 24 -32.92 -46.33 -11.14
N PHE A 25 -32.69 -45.48 -12.19
CA PHE A 25 -32.10 -44.16 -11.99
C PHE A 25 -33.10 -43.13 -11.39
N ILE A 26 -34.41 -43.34 -11.56
CA ILE A 26 -35.46 -42.43 -11.01
C ILE A 26 -35.82 -42.80 -9.55
N MET A 27 -35.38 -43.95 -9.05
CA MET A 27 -35.65 -44.43 -7.69
C MET A 27 -34.40 -44.45 -6.80
N LEU A 28 -33.30 -43.79 -7.19
CA LEU A 28 -32.25 -43.51 -6.21
C LEU A 28 -32.80 -42.41 -5.29
N PRO A 29 -32.96 -42.67 -3.98
CA PRO A 29 -33.29 -41.61 -3.03
C PRO A 29 -32.24 -40.53 -3.23
N ALA A 30 -32.65 -39.24 -3.21
CA ALA A 30 -31.75 -38.12 -3.15
C ALA A 30 -30.63 -38.50 -2.19
N GLY A 31 -29.41 -38.67 -2.73
CA GLY A 31 -28.34 -39.34 -2.00
C GLY A 31 -28.20 -38.71 -0.64
N ILE A 32 -28.19 -39.52 0.39
CA ILE A 32 -27.68 -39.13 1.70
C ILE A 32 -26.26 -38.64 1.38
N VAL A 33 -26.07 -37.33 1.29
CA VAL A 33 -24.73 -36.72 1.14
C VAL A 33 -24.01 -37.16 2.40
N ARG A 34 -23.14 -38.17 2.25
CA ARG A 34 -22.36 -38.70 3.36
C ARG A 34 -21.54 -37.55 3.90
N ALA A 35 -21.64 -37.30 5.20
CA ALA A 35 -20.80 -36.31 5.85
C ALA A 35 -19.32 -36.63 5.55
N GLU A 36 -18.64 -35.76 4.91
CA GLU A 36 -17.23 -35.91 4.60
C GLU A 36 -16.43 -34.91 5.44
N SER A 37 -15.21 -35.30 5.82
CA SER A 37 -14.36 -34.46 6.65
C SER A 37 -12.88 -34.82 6.44
N GLY A 38 -12.01 -33.91 6.80
CA GLY A 38 -10.56 -34.09 6.69
C GLY A 38 -9.80 -32.90 7.24
N ASN A 39 -8.49 -32.86 6.99
CA ASN A 39 -7.62 -31.75 7.38
C ASN A 39 -7.47 -30.77 6.23
N CYS A 40 -7.33 -29.46 6.58
CA CYS A 40 -7.13 -28.39 5.60
C CYS A 40 -6.08 -27.34 6.05
N GLY A 41 -5.34 -27.66 7.11
CA GLY A 41 -4.26 -26.84 7.66
C GLY A 41 -3.69 -27.45 8.92
N PRO A 42 -2.54 -27.00 9.41
CA PRO A 42 -2.03 -27.38 10.72
C PRO A 42 -3.04 -26.93 11.80
N GLY A 43 -3.72 -27.89 12.45
CA GLY A 43 -4.76 -27.58 13.44
C GLY A 43 -6.12 -27.22 12.86
N LEU A 44 -6.34 -27.32 11.55
CA LEU A 44 -7.62 -27.07 10.89
C LEU A 44 -8.22 -28.33 10.31
N SER A 45 -9.52 -28.47 10.46
CA SER A 45 -10.33 -29.52 9.85
C SER A 45 -11.50 -28.93 9.07
N TRP A 46 -11.93 -29.67 8.05
CA TRP A 46 -13.15 -29.37 7.32
C TRP A 46 -14.19 -30.47 7.48
N SER A 47 -15.43 -30.11 7.34
CA SER A 47 -16.55 -31.07 7.25
C SER A 47 -17.58 -30.54 6.26
N PHE A 48 -18.23 -31.47 5.53
CA PHE A 48 -19.29 -31.15 4.58
C PHE A 48 -20.55 -31.92 4.90
N SER A 49 -21.68 -31.24 4.98
CA SER A 49 -22.99 -31.83 5.18
C SER A 49 -24.09 -30.93 4.65
N GLY A 50 -25.04 -31.47 3.91
CA GLY A 50 -26.23 -30.73 3.47
C GLY A 50 -25.93 -29.46 2.61
N GLY A 51 -24.85 -29.47 1.86
CA GLY A 51 -24.42 -28.29 1.05
C GLY A 51 -23.57 -27.29 1.81
N VAL A 52 -23.33 -27.48 3.11
CA VAL A 52 -22.53 -26.60 3.95
C VAL A 52 -21.14 -27.19 4.15
N LEU A 53 -20.11 -26.46 3.74
CA LEU A 53 -18.71 -26.72 4.05
C LEU A 53 -18.31 -25.91 5.29
N THR A 54 -17.91 -26.60 6.35
CA THR A 54 -17.49 -25.95 7.61
C THR A 54 -15.98 -26.13 7.80
N ILE A 55 -15.26 -25.06 8.09
CA ILE A 55 -13.85 -25.05 8.47
C ILE A 55 -13.75 -24.75 9.96
N SER A 56 -13.03 -25.58 10.70
CA SER A 56 -12.94 -25.51 12.17
C SER A 56 -11.53 -25.76 12.66
N GLY A 57 -11.20 -25.23 13.84
CA GLY A 57 -9.89 -25.36 14.47
C GLY A 57 -9.20 -24.02 14.63
N SER A 58 -7.87 -24.01 14.75
CA SER A 58 -7.08 -22.80 14.95
C SER A 58 -5.84 -22.82 14.07
N GLY A 59 -5.53 -21.68 13.46
CA GLY A 59 -4.35 -21.49 12.62
C GLY A 59 -4.67 -21.26 11.14
N ASP A 60 -3.65 -21.44 10.29
CA ASP A 60 -3.71 -21.13 8.86
C ASP A 60 -4.21 -22.31 8.02
N MET A 61 -5.04 -21.98 7.02
CA MET A 61 -5.41 -22.95 5.98
C MET A 61 -4.25 -23.14 5.00
N TYR A 62 -4.12 -24.35 4.46
CA TYR A 62 -3.17 -24.62 3.38
C TYR A 62 -3.50 -23.77 2.13
N ASP A 63 -2.47 -23.38 1.40
CA ASP A 63 -2.60 -22.82 0.06
C ASP A 63 -2.77 -23.96 -0.95
N TYR A 64 -3.65 -23.77 -1.93
CA TYR A 64 -3.96 -24.74 -2.99
C TYR A 64 -3.58 -24.15 -4.35
N PRO A 65 -2.27 -24.10 -4.69
CA PRO A 65 -1.79 -23.38 -5.87
C PRO A 65 -2.24 -24.00 -7.21
N GLU A 66 -2.62 -25.25 -7.22
CA GLU A 66 -3.05 -25.98 -8.44
C GLU A 66 -4.58 -26.04 -8.60
N HIS A 67 -5.23 -24.95 -8.32
CA HIS A 67 -6.68 -24.79 -8.51
C HIS A 67 -7.16 -25.02 -9.95
N LEU A 68 -6.26 -25.06 -10.94
CA LEU A 68 -6.57 -25.29 -12.36
C LEU A 68 -6.59 -26.79 -12.76
N HIS A 69 -6.05 -27.66 -11.91
CA HIS A 69 -5.95 -29.10 -12.19
C HIS A 69 -6.54 -29.88 -11.01
N GLY A 70 -7.55 -30.69 -11.28
CA GLY A 70 -8.17 -31.54 -10.25
C GLY A 70 -7.19 -32.59 -9.70
N PRO A 71 -7.61 -33.38 -8.70
CA PRO A 71 -6.79 -34.40 -8.03
C PRO A 71 -6.27 -35.50 -8.96
N GLU A 72 -6.72 -35.54 -10.22
CA GLU A 72 -6.24 -36.48 -11.23
C GLU A 72 -4.77 -36.26 -11.63
N SER A 73 -4.18 -35.13 -11.27
CA SER A 73 -2.76 -34.82 -11.52
C SER A 73 -1.80 -35.51 -10.53
N GLY A 74 -2.32 -36.23 -9.52
CA GLY A 74 -1.50 -36.89 -8.50
C GLY A 74 -0.81 -35.92 -7.53
N ASN A 75 -1.25 -34.68 -7.47
CA ASN A 75 -0.66 -33.64 -6.63
C ASN A 75 -1.36 -33.57 -5.27
N GLU A 76 -0.61 -33.72 -4.19
CA GLU A 76 -1.11 -33.72 -2.80
C GLU A 76 -1.70 -32.38 -2.35
N LEU A 77 -1.57 -31.31 -3.17
CA LEU A 77 -2.00 -29.94 -2.87
C LEU A 77 -3.36 -29.55 -3.50
N ALA A 78 -4.15 -30.51 -3.99
CA ALA A 78 -5.51 -30.25 -4.45
C ALA A 78 -6.43 -29.98 -3.25
N GLN A 79 -7.45 -29.13 -3.44
CA GLN A 79 -8.48 -28.89 -2.41
C GLN A 79 -9.14 -30.23 -2.02
N PRO A 80 -9.18 -30.59 -0.74
CA PRO A 80 -9.75 -31.87 -0.31
C PRO A 80 -11.26 -32.01 -0.59
N TRP A 81 -11.97 -30.88 -0.79
CA TRP A 81 -13.38 -30.80 -1.19
C TRP A 81 -13.60 -30.55 -2.69
N PHE A 82 -12.59 -30.74 -3.54
CA PHE A 82 -12.68 -30.43 -4.98
C PHE A 82 -13.90 -31.09 -5.64
N HIS A 83 -14.12 -32.36 -5.34
CA HIS A 83 -15.24 -33.14 -5.90
C HIS A 83 -16.61 -32.70 -5.38
N LEU A 84 -16.66 -31.93 -4.30
CA LEU A 84 -17.89 -31.41 -3.68
C LEU A 84 -18.27 -30.01 -4.21
N LYS A 85 -17.38 -29.32 -4.96
CA LYS A 85 -17.61 -27.96 -5.43
C LYS A 85 -19.01 -27.70 -6.02
N PRO A 86 -19.57 -28.59 -6.89
CA PRO A 86 -20.92 -28.37 -7.43
C PRO A 86 -22.04 -28.43 -6.38
N SER A 87 -21.76 -28.97 -5.20
CA SER A 87 -22.71 -29.17 -4.11
C SER A 87 -22.52 -28.20 -2.95
N ILE A 88 -21.42 -27.43 -2.92
CA ILE A 88 -21.16 -26.44 -1.86
C ILE A 88 -22.00 -25.20 -2.13
N THR A 89 -23.03 -24.99 -1.30
CA THR A 89 -23.90 -23.83 -1.40
C THR A 89 -23.62 -22.77 -0.32
N SER A 90 -22.96 -23.18 0.77
CA SER A 90 -22.56 -22.29 1.86
C SER A 90 -21.22 -22.72 2.46
N ILE A 91 -20.43 -21.74 2.87
CA ILE A 91 -19.17 -21.97 3.60
C ILE A 91 -19.27 -21.26 4.94
N VAL A 92 -18.93 -21.97 6.01
CA VAL A 92 -18.84 -21.45 7.37
C VAL A 92 -17.40 -21.61 7.85
N ILE A 93 -16.73 -20.50 8.09
CA ILE A 93 -15.39 -20.46 8.67
C ILE A 93 -15.56 -20.06 10.13
N ASN A 94 -15.13 -20.94 11.04
CA ASN A 94 -15.28 -20.71 12.48
C ASN A 94 -14.14 -19.82 13.02
N GLU A 95 -14.42 -19.18 14.16
CA GLU A 95 -13.40 -18.44 14.92
C GLU A 95 -12.20 -19.34 15.25
N GLY A 96 -11.00 -18.75 15.23
CA GLY A 96 -9.72 -19.43 15.37
C GLY A 96 -8.99 -19.67 14.05
N VAL A 97 -9.69 -19.68 12.91
CA VAL A 97 -9.07 -19.72 11.59
C VAL A 97 -8.44 -18.36 11.31
N THR A 98 -7.12 -18.33 11.03
CA THR A 98 -6.35 -17.10 10.86
C THR A 98 -6.12 -16.74 9.39
N SER A 99 -6.16 -17.73 8.49
CA SER A 99 -6.10 -17.45 7.05
C SER A 99 -6.98 -18.39 6.22
N ILE A 100 -7.46 -17.85 5.09
CA ILE A 100 -8.07 -18.63 4.01
C ILE A 100 -6.98 -18.82 2.95
N GLY A 101 -6.68 -20.07 2.62
CA GLY A 101 -5.59 -20.41 1.69
C GLY A 101 -5.83 -19.92 0.27
N ALA A 102 -4.75 -19.79 -0.50
CA ALA A 102 -4.83 -19.48 -1.92
C ALA A 102 -5.64 -20.54 -2.66
N GLY A 103 -6.54 -20.13 -3.56
CA GLY A 103 -7.39 -21.00 -4.35
C GLY A 103 -8.34 -21.90 -3.56
N ALA A 104 -8.50 -21.70 -2.24
CA ALA A 104 -9.20 -22.65 -1.37
C ALA A 104 -10.63 -23.00 -1.83
N PHE A 105 -11.38 -22.02 -2.27
CA PHE A 105 -12.78 -22.20 -2.70
C PHE A 105 -13.00 -21.86 -4.18
N TRP A 106 -11.94 -21.65 -4.93
CA TRP A 106 -12.01 -21.30 -6.35
C TRP A 106 -12.97 -22.20 -7.14
N GLY A 107 -13.91 -21.58 -7.86
CA GLY A 107 -14.85 -22.29 -8.74
C GLY A 107 -15.96 -23.06 -8.03
N CYS A 108 -16.31 -22.69 -6.79
CA CYS A 108 -17.52 -23.19 -6.09
C CYS A 108 -18.76 -22.50 -6.68
N ASN A 109 -19.11 -22.79 -7.93
CA ASN A 109 -20.13 -22.06 -8.69
C ASN A 109 -21.56 -22.13 -8.09
N ALA A 110 -21.81 -23.05 -7.16
CA ALA A 110 -23.07 -23.15 -6.42
C ALA A 110 -23.05 -22.36 -5.09
N LEU A 111 -21.89 -21.79 -4.71
CA LEU A 111 -21.72 -21.07 -3.45
C LEU A 111 -22.50 -19.75 -3.48
N THR A 112 -23.47 -19.63 -2.57
CA THR A 112 -24.30 -18.43 -2.45
C THR A 112 -23.93 -17.57 -1.26
N SER A 113 -23.29 -18.14 -0.23
CA SER A 113 -22.92 -17.42 0.99
C SER A 113 -21.65 -17.96 1.63
N VAL A 114 -20.89 -17.06 2.24
CA VAL A 114 -19.73 -17.39 3.07
C VAL A 114 -19.77 -16.55 4.36
N SER A 115 -19.48 -17.20 5.50
CA SER A 115 -19.26 -16.53 6.78
C SER A 115 -17.75 -16.50 7.07
N ILE A 116 -17.18 -15.30 7.15
CA ILE A 116 -15.77 -15.06 7.46
C ILE A 116 -15.69 -14.42 8.84
N PRO A 117 -15.07 -15.07 9.83
CA PRO A 117 -14.99 -14.57 11.20
C PRO A 117 -13.93 -13.47 11.36
N GLY A 118 -13.96 -12.77 12.51
CA GLY A 118 -13.01 -11.72 12.84
C GLY A 118 -11.57 -12.21 13.06
N SER A 119 -11.36 -13.50 13.30
CA SER A 119 -10.03 -14.09 13.43
C SER A 119 -9.24 -14.16 12.12
N VAL A 120 -9.91 -14.12 10.96
CA VAL A 120 -9.24 -14.20 9.65
C VAL A 120 -8.47 -12.92 9.36
N GLN A 121 -7.16 -13.05 9.22
CA GLN A 121 -6.23 -11.95 8.91
C GLN A 121 -5.76 -11.95 7.45
N ARG A 122 -5.99 -13.04 6.71
CA ARG A 122 -5.59 -13.14 5.30
C ARG A 122 -6.60 -13.98 4.51
N ILE A 123 -7.04 -13.42 3.39
CA ILE A 123 -7.71 -14.17 2.32
C ILE A 123 -6.68 -14.32 1.20
N GLY A 124 -6.35 -15.55 0.83
CA GLY A 124 -5.29 -15.87 -0.11
C GLY A 124 -5.61 -15.51 -1.56
N PHE A 125 -4.60 -15.67 -2.43
CA PHE A 125 -4.71 -15.50 -3.88
C PHE A 125 -5.87 -16.33 -4.44
N ALA A 126 -6.75 -15.72 -5.23
CA ALA A 126 -7.86 -16.38 -5.93
C ALA A 126 -8.74 -17.29 -5.03
N ALA A 127 -8.80 -17.00 -3.71
CA ALA A 127 -9.46 -17.89 -2.73
C ALA A 127 -10.93 -18.19 -3.06
N PHE A 128 -11.65 -17.22 -3.62
CA PHE A 128 -13.05 -17.32 -4.05
C PHE A 128 -13.24 -16.98 -5.53
N ALA A 129 -12.19 -17.10 -6.34
CA ALA A 129 -12.26 -16.78 -7.76
C ALA A 129 -13.30 -17.66 -8.49
N ASP A 130 -14.03 -17.07 -9.45
CA ASP A 130 -15.05 -17.75 -10.25
C ASP A 130 -16.29 -18.28 -9.46
N ASP A 131 -16.52 -17.83 -8.23
CA ASP A 131 -17.70 -18.19 -7.44
C ASP A 131 -18.91 -17.37 -7.91
N THR A 132 -19.41 -17.72 -9.08
CA THR A 132 -20.39 -16.91 -9.84
C THR A 132 -21.77 -16.79 -9.21
N ALA A 133 -22.14 -17.64 -8.25
CA ALA A 133 -23.39 -17.55 -7.52
C ALA A 133 -23.25 -16.81 -6.17
N LEU A 134 -22.04 -16.45 -5.74
CA LEU A 134 -21.79 -15.78 -4.47
C LEU A 134 -22.50 -14.43 -4.42
N GLY A 135 -23.45 -14.27 -3.46
CA GLY A 135 -24.37 -13.12 -3.45
C GLY A 135 -23.84 -11.89 -2.74
N SER A 136 -23.30 -12.07 -1.53
CA SER A 136 -22.76 -10.99 -0.70
C SER A 136 -21.70 -11.54 0.24
N VAL A 137 -20.69 -10.71 0.54
CA VAL A 137 -19.59 -11.10 1.45
C VAL A 137 -19.35 -9.99 2.46
N ALA A 138 -19.11 -10.36 3.72
CA ALA A 138 -18.60 -9.46 4.73
C ALA A 138 -17.17 -9.90 5.12
N ILE A 139 -16.23 -8.95 5.07
CA ILE A 139 -14.82 -9.17 5.37
C ILE A 139 -14.46 -8.23 6.51
N PRO A 140 -14.38 -8.71 7.76
CA PRO A 140 -14.19 -7.86 8.91
C PRO A 140 -12.78 -7.30 9.05
N ASN A 141 -11.75 -8.09 8.71
CA ASN A 141 -10.36 -7.77 8.99
C ASN A 141 -9.39 -8.29 7.93
N GLY A 142 -8.15 -7.86 8.05
CA GLY A 142 -6.98 -8.46 7.41
C GLY A 142 -6.70 -7.99 6.01
N VAL A 143 -6.02 -8.82 5.26
CA VAL A 143 -5.60 -8.57 3.87
C VAL A 143 -6.45 -9.41 2.92
N ILE A 144 -7.02 -8.77 1.91
CA ILE A 144 -7.68 -9.43 0.80
C ILE A 144 -6.64 -9.63 -0.30
N GLY A 145 -6.34 -10.87 -0.64
CA GLY A 145 -5.31 -11.24 -1.60
C GLY A 145 -5.64 -10.82 -3.04
N GLU A 146 -4.64 -10.95 -3.89
CA GLU A 146 -4.78 -10.74 -5.34
C GLU A 146 -5.85 -11.68 -5.90
N ALA A 147 -6.69 -11.18 -6.80
CA ALA A 147 -7.75 -11.92 -7.47
C ALA A 147 -8.71 -12.69 -6.54
N ALA A 148 -8.73 -12.38 -5.22
CA ALA A 148 -9.43 -13.18 -4.21
C ALA A 148 -10.90 -13.46 -4.55
N PHE A 149 -11.59 -12.52 -5.18
CA PHE A 149 -12.99 -12.62 -5.62
C PHE A 149 -13.14 -12.34 -7.12
N ILE A 150 -12.08 -12.51 -7.89
CA ILE A 150 -12.14 -12.26 -9.34
C ILE A 150 -13.27 -13.06 -9.98
N ARG A 151 -14.05 -12.43 -10.87
CA ARG A 151 -15.16 -13.01 -11.60
C ARG A 151 -16.33 -13.56 -10.74
N CYS A 152 -16.48 -13.09 -9.49
CA CYS A 152 -17.67 -13.36 -8.68
C CYS A 152 -18.85 -12.53 -9.20
N SER A 153 -19.34 -12.82 -10.41
CA SER A 153 -20.32 -12.00 -11.14
C SER A 153 -21.70 -11.93 -10.48
N GLY A 154 -22.03 -12.87 -9.59
CA GLY A 154 -23.26 -12.86 -8.80
C GLY A 154 -23.22 -11.94 -7.60
N MET A 155 -22.05 -11.49 -7.17
CA MET A 155 -21.87 -10.67 -5.98
C MET A 155 -22.63 -9.34 -6.12
N ARG A 156 -23.52 -9.06 -5.16
CA ARG A 156 -24.35 -7.85 -5.14
C ARG A 156 -23.77 -6.77 -4.24
N THR A 157 -23.27 -7.19 -3.08
CA THR A 157 -22.72 -6.28 -2.09
C THR A 157 -21.47 -6.87 -1.44
N VAL A 158 -20.56 -6.01 -1.06
CA VAL A 158 -19.44 -6.36 -0.19
C VAL A 158 -19.39 -5.42 1.00
N THR A 159 -19.20 -5.98 2.19
CA THR A 159 -18.95 -5.22 3.42
C THR A 159 -17.48 -5.33 3.75
N ILE A 160 -16.81 -4.19 3.83
CA ILE A 160 -15.38 -4.08 4.19
C ILE A 160 -15.32 -3.51 5.61
N GLY A 161 -14.86 -4.33 6.54
CA GLY A 161 -14.71 -3.95 7.94
C GLY A 161 -13.52 -3.03 8.19
N PRO A 162 -13.51 -2.33 9.34
CA PRO A 162 -12.44 -1.36 9.67
C PRO A 162 -11.07 -1.98 9.92
N GLY A 163 -11.02 -3.31 10.11
CA GLY A 163 -9.77 -4.06 10.24
C GLY A 163 -9.13 -4.49 8.92
N VAL A 164 -9.75 -4.22 7.77
CA VAL A 164 -9.13 -4.51 6.47
C VAL A 164 -8.05 -3.47 6.20
N THR A 165 -6.84 -3.93 5.92
CA THR A 165 -5.67 -3.07 5.73
C THR A 165 -5.18 -3.00 4.29
N ALA A 166 -5.46 -4.03 3.49
CA ALA A 166 -5.07 -4.06 2.08
C ALA A 166 -6.03 -4.90 1.22
N VAL A 167 -6.12 -4.51 -0.05
CA VAL A 167 -6.87 -5.21 -1.10
C VAL A 167 -5.94 -5.38 -2.30
N GLY A 168 -5.70 -6.63 -2.69
CA GLY A 168 -4.77 -7.01 -3.76
C GLY A 168 -5.25 -6.63 -5.16
N ILE A 169 -4.32 -6.69 -6.10
CA ILE A 169 -4.60 -6.47 -7.53
C ILE A 169 -5.76 -7.36 -7.96
N SER A 170 -6.66 -6.82 -8.77
CA SER A 170 -7.76 -7.57 -9.37
C SER A 170 -8.66 -8.31 -8.36
N ALA A 171 -8.60 -7.96 -7.07
CA ALA A 171 -9.33 -8.69 -6.02
C ALA A 171 -10.83 -8.79 -6.29
N PHE A 172 -11.42 -7.76 -6.91
CA PHE A 172 -12.84 -7.72 -7.29
C PHE A 172 -13.03 -7.59 -8.81
N GLU A 173 -12.00 -7.88 -9.61
CA GLU A 173 -12.10 -7.76 -11.07
C GLU A 173 -13.21 -8.63 -11.62
N SER A 174 -14.03 -8.05 -12.50
CA SER A 174 -15.19 -8.70 -13.14
C SER A 174 -16.29 -9.15 -12.16
N CYS A 175 -16.39 -8.53 -10.97
CA CYS A 175 -17.55 -8.65 -10.09
C CYS A 175 -18.71 -7.80 -10.63
N THR A 176 -19.17 -8.07 -11.84
CA THR A 176 -20.10 -7.21 -12.61
C THR A 176 -21.49 -7.08 -11.97
N GLY A 177 -21.82 -7.91 -10.99
CA GLY A 177 -23.07 -7.83 -10.23
C GLY A 177 -23.03 -6.84 -9.07
N LEU A 178 -21.85 -6.34 -8.67
CA LEU A 178 -21.72 -5.44 -7.53
C LEU A 178 -22.48 -4.14 -7.77
N ASN A 179 -23.23 -3.73 -6.74
CA ASN A 179 -23.98 -2.47 -6.74
C ASN A 179 -23.83 -1.68 -5.44
N GLY A 180 -23.10 -2.19 -4.45
CA GLY A 180 -22.83 -1.48 -3.20
C GLY A 180 -21.63 -2.00 -2.42
N VAL A 181 -20.82 -1.06 -1.94
CA VAL A 181 -19.74 -1.27 -0.97
C VAL A 181 -20.18 -0.69 0.36
N TYR A 182 -20.16 -1.50 1.42
CA TYR A 182 -20.60 -1.12 2.76
C TYR A 182 -19.39 -1.02 3.69
N ILE A 183 -19.28 0.11 4.37
CA ILE A 183 -18.25 0.38 5.38
C ILE A 183 -18.88 0.94 6.65
N SER A 184 -18.17 0.86 7.77
CA SER A 184 -18.56 1.49 9.04
C SER A 184 -17.61 2.62 9.47
N ASP A 185 -16.44 2.74 8.85
CA ASP A 185 -15.40 3.71 9.22
C ASP A 185 -14.69 4.27 7.97
N VAL A 186 -14.90 5.55 7.72
CA VAL A 186 -14.28 6.27 6.59
C VAL A 186 -12.78 6.44 6.82
N ALA A 187 -12.33 6.64 8.06
CA ALA A 187 -10.90 6.80 8.35
C ALA A 187 -10.14 5.48 8.13
N ALA A 188 -10.73 4.36 8.50
CA ALA A 188 -10.16 3.04 8.20
C ALA A 188 -10.12 2.81 6.68
N TRP A 189 -11.20 3.11 5.97
CA TRP A 189 -11.27 2.99 4.51
C TRP A 189 -10.17 3.81 3.81
N CYS A 190 -9.93 5.05 4.23
CA CYS A 190 -8.86 5.90 3.67
C CYS A 190 -7.45 5.33 3.89
N ARG A 191 -7.26 4.43 4.85
CA ARG A 191 -5.97 3.79 5.14
C ARG A 191 -5.75 2.47 4.40
N ILE A 192 -6.79 1.93 3.75
CA ILE A 192 -6.64 0.69 2.97
C ILE A 192 -5.66 0.94 1.83
N TYR A 193 -4.72 0.02 1.68
CA TYR A 193 -3.89 -0.06 0.48
C TYR A 193 -4.65 -0.83 -0.61
N PHE A 194 -4.94 -0.20 -1.73
CA PHE A 194 -5.47 -0.85 -2.92
C PHE A 194 -4.35 -1.11 -3.92
N GLY A 195 -4.19 -2.34 -4.38
CA GLY A 195 -3.13 -2.75 -5.31
C GLY A 195 -3.28 -2.18 -6.73
N GLY A 196 -4.36 -1.47 -7.04
CA GLY A 196 -4.62 -0.84 -8.32
C GLY A 196 -6.11 -0.60 -8.54
N ASN A 197 -6.49 -0.08 -9.69
CA ASN A 197 -7.87 0.28 -10.03
C ASN A 197 -8.86 -0.90 -9.90
N LYS A 198 -8.46 -2.10 -10.27
CA LYS A 198 -9.30 -3.31 -10.18
C LYS A 198 -9.27 -3.98 -8.80
N ALA A 199 -8.50 -3.43 -7.88
CA ALA A 199 -8.50 -3.86 -6.49
C ALA A 199 -9.73 -3.32 -5.75
N SER A 200 -10.11 -2.06 -6.01
CA SER A 200 -11.26 -1.44 -5.35
C SER A 200 -12.58 -2.04 -5.82
N PRO A 201 -13.46 -2.49 -4.90
CA PRO A 201 -14.78 -2.95 -5.30
C PRO A 201 -15.68 -1.82 -5.84
N LEU A 202 -15.32 -0.54 -5.61
CA LEU A 202 -16.03 0.62 -6.17
C LEU A 202 -15.93 0.71 -7.69
N GLU A 203 -14.90 0.08 -8.31
CA GLU A 203 -14.76 -0.05 -9.77
C GLU A 203 -16.04 -0.59 -10.43
N TYR A 204 -16.74 -1.49 -9.74
CA TYR A 204 -17.96 -2.12 -10.23
C TYR A 204 -19.22 -1.65 -9.49
N ALA A 205 -19.10 -1.41 -8.19
CA ALA A 205 -20.26 -1.06 -7.35
C ALA A 205 -20.73 0.39 -7.53
N HIS A 206 -19.80 1.31 -7.77
CA HIS A 206 -20.03 2.75 -7.94
C HIS A 206 -20.72 3.46 -6.76
N ASN A 207 -21.20 2.73 -5.77
CA ASN A 207 -21.96 3.23 -4.62
C ASN A 207 -21.29 2.83 -3.32
N LEU A 208 -21.02 3.83 -2.48
CA LEU A 208 -20.48 3.65 -1.14
C LEU A 208 -21.59 3.85 -0.10
N TYR A 209 -21.70 2.94 0.86
CA TYR A 209 -22.63 3.02 1.98
C TYR A 209 -21.86 3.09 3.29
N LEU A 210 -22.15 4.09 4.11
CA LEU A 210 -21.61 4.24 5.47
C LEU A 210 -22.71 3.92 6.48
N ASN A 211 -22.52 2.91 7.31
CA ASN A 211 -23.52 2.44 8.29
C ASN A 211 -24.91 2.21 7.66
N GLY A 212 -24.93 1.67 6.46
CA GLY A 212 -26.14 1.36 5.71
C GLY A 212 -26.77 2.55 4.92
N ALA A 213 -26.27 3.77 5.09
CA ALA A 213 -26.73 4.93 4.33
C ALA A 213 -25.84 5.21 3.12
N LEU A 214 -26.45 5.49 1.96
CA LEU A 214 -25.71 5.87 0.76
C LEU A 214 -24.94 7.19 0.99
N VAL A 215 -23.64 7.19 0.72
CA VAL A 215 -22.79 8.38 0.85
C VAL A 215 -22.91 9.24 -0.42
N THR A 216 -23.53 10.39 -0.29
CA THR A 216 -23.56 11.40 -1.36
C THR A 216 -22.69 12.60 -1.02
N ASN A 217 -22.58 12.93 0.26
CA ASN A 217 -21.72 13.98 0.78
C ASN A 217 -20.67 13.32 1.70
N LEU A 218 -19.47 13.20 1.19
CA LEU A 218 -18.38 12.56 1.92
C LEU A 218 -17.67 13.58 2.80
N THR A 219 -17.62 13.33 4.09
CA THR A 219 -16.74 14.05 5.02
C THR A 219 -15.65 13.09 5.49
N ILE A 220 -14.39 13.39 5.15
CA ILE A 220 -13.24 12.66 5.69
C ILE A 220 -13.07 13.07 7.14
N PRO A 221 -12.96 12.13 8.09
CA PRO A 221 -12.82 12.45 9.52
C PRO A 221 -11.52 13.18 9.84
N GLY A 222 -11.54 13.99 10.89
CA GLY A 222 -10.32 14.58 11.46
C GLY A 222 -9.31 13.50 11.86
N GLY A 223 -8.01 13.83 11.78
CA GLY A 223 -6.93 12.88 12.04
C GLY A 223 -6.51 12.01 10.85
N VAL A 224 -7.26 12.01 9.74
CA VAL A 224 -6.82 11.40 8.49
C VAL A 224 -5.79 12.31 7.81
N THR A 225 -4.54 11.89 7.77
CA THR A 225 -3.43 12.65 7.16
C THR A 225 -3.25 12.38 5.66
N LYS A 226 -3.74 11.23 5.18
CA LYS A 226 -3.73 10.84 3.76
C LYS A 226 -5.07 10.20 3.38
N VAL A 227 -5.68 10.64 2.27
CA VAL A 227 -6.69 9.85 1.55
C VAL A 227 -5.94 8.83 0.71
N GLY A 228 -6.22 7.55 0.90
CA GLY A 228 -5.51 6.45 0.23
C GLY A 228 -5.62 6.47 -1.28
N ASP A 229 -4.67 5.83 -1.95
CA ASP A 229 -4.67 5.65 -3.39
C ASP A 229 -5.89 4.78 -3.78
N TYR A 230 -6.61 5.11 -4.86
CA TYR A 230 -7.81 4.44 -5.36
C TYR A 230 -9.00 4.40 -4.37
N ALA A 231 -8.95 5.11 -3.24
CA ALA A 231 -9.91 4.92 -2.14
C ALA A 231 -11.37 5.17 -2.56
N PHE A 232 -11.63 6.17 -3.38
CA PHE A 232 -12.98 6.52 -3.84
C PHE A 232 -13.10 6.53 -5.37
N GLU A 233 -12.16 5.91 -6.07
CA GLU A 233 -12.20 5.81 -7.52
C GLU A 233 -13.53 5.21 -7.99
N HIS A 234 -14.12 5.78 -9.05
CA HIS A 234 -15.42 5.38 -9.61
C HIS A 234 -16.63 5.49 -8.66
N CYS A 235 -16.50 6.22 -7.54
CA CYS A 235 -17.63 6.41 -6.62
C CYS A 235 -18.63 7.44 -7.17
N PHE A 236 -19.58 6.98 -7.98
CA PHE A 236 -20.55 7.86 -8.66
C PHE A 236 -21.62 8.40 -7.72
N SER A 237 -21.79 7.82 -6.53
CA SER A 237 -22.76 8.36 -5.55
C SER A 237 -22.32 9.70 -4.96
N LEU A 238 -21.02 10.04 -5.00
CA LEU A 238 -20.51 11.27 -4.38
C LEU A 238 -20.90 12.52 -5.17
N THR A 239 -21.47 13.49 -4.49
CA THR A 239 -21.80 14.82 -5.00
C THR A 239 -20.93 15.91 -4.40
N SER A 240 -20.42 15.70 -3.18
CA SER A 240 -19.45 16.59 -2.55
C SER A 240 -18.45 15.81 -1.68
N VAL A 241 -17.26 16.39 -1.51
CA VAL A 241 -16.25 15.89 -0.59
C VAL A 241 -15.68 17.02 0.27
N THR A 242 -15.55 16.77 1.57
CA THR A 242 -14.85 17.66 2.51
C THR A 242 -13.66 16.92 3.10
N ILE A 243 -12.48 17.48 2.88
CA ILE A 243 -11.21 16.95 3.40
C ILE A 243 -10.77 17.83 4.59
N PRO A 244 -10.48 17.25 5.76
CA PRO A 244 -10.23 18.01 6.98
C PRO A 244 -8.85 18.67 6.99
N GLU A 245 -8.69 19.71 7.80
CA GLU A 245 -7.36 20.23 8.17
C GLU A 245 -6.55 19.12 8.84
N GLY A 246 -5.23 19.12 8.58
CA GLY A 246 -4.30 18.05 8.96
C GLY A 246 -4.13 16.98 7.89
N CYS A 247 -5.01 16.88 6.90
CA CYS A 247 -4.78 16.04 5.74
C CYS A 247 -3.76 16.73 4.81
N THR A 248 -2.66 16.05 4.55
CA THR A 248 -1.54 16.59 3.75
C THR A 248 -1.48 15.99 2.35
N THR A 249 -2.14 14.84 2.14
CA THR A 249 -2.01 14.07 0.89
C THR A 249 -3.34 13.51 0.43
N ILE A 250 -3.66 13.75 -0.84
CA ILE A 250 -4.67 13.00 -1.59
C ILE A 250 -3.93 12.06 -2.52
N GLY A 251 -4.20 10.77 -2.40
CA GLY A 251 -3.48 9.70 -3.09
C GLY A 251 -3.73 9.63 -4.59
N GLU A 252 -2.99 8.76 -5.25
CA GLU A 252 -3.12 8.46 -6.67
C GLU A 252 -4.53 7.87 -6.94
N TYR A 253 -5.22 8.35 -7.99
CA TYR A 253 -6.58 7.94 -8.37
C TYR A 253 -7.63 8.06 -7.25
N ALA A 254 -7.36 8.77 -6.16
CA ALA A 254 -8.20 8.75 -4.96
C ALA A 254 -9.69 9.08 -5.23
N PHE A 255 -9.98 10.00 -6.14
CA PHE A 255 -11.32 10.38 -6.59
C PHE A 255 -11.46 10.33 -8.13
N ASN A 256 -10.60 9.56 -8.80
CA ASN A 256 -10.67 9.44 -10.26
C ASN A 256 -12.07 8.99 -10.69
N ASN A 257 -12.58 9.62 -11.73
CA ASN A 257 -13.87 9.31 -12.32
C ASN A 257 -15.08 9.45 -11.36
N CYS A 258 -14.98 10.27 -10.30
CA CYS A 258 -16.12 10.64 -9.46
C CYS A 258 -16.96 11.70 -10.19
N GLN A 259 -17.67 11.31 -11.23
CA GLN A 259 -18.30 12.20 -12.23
C GLN A 259 -19.37 13.14 -11.65
N ASN A 260 -19.94 12.82 -10.49
CA ASN A 260 -21.02 13.60 -9.88
C ASN A 260 -20.54 14.58 -8.79
N ILE A 261 -19.27 14.57 -8.43
CA ILE A 261 -18.72 15.57 -7.50
C ILE A 261 -18.85 16.97 -8.13
N THR A 262 -19.56 17.85 -7.44
CA THR A 262 -19.70 19.26 -7.83
C THR A 262 -18.78 20.16 -7.01
N THR A 263 -18.46 19.79 -5.78
CA THR A 263 -17.62 20.57 -4.87
C THR A 263 -16.65 19.69 -4.11
N ALA A 264 -15.40 20.13 -4.02
CA ALA A 264 -14.38 19.55 -3.16
C ALA A 264 -13.81 20.66 -2.26
N SER A 265 -13.99 20.51 -0.94
CA SER A 265 -13.34 21.39 0.04
C SER A 265 -11.99 20.81 0.40
N LEU A 266 -10.92 21.47 -0.04
CA LEU A 266 -9.53 21.05 0.19
C LEU A 266 -8.94 21.89 1.32
N PRO A 267 -8.21 21.27 2.29
CA PRO A 267 -7.66 21.98 3.45
C PRO A 267 -6.39 22.77 3.11
N ASN A 268 -6.07 23.78 3.90
CA ASN A 268 -4.81 24.52 3.75
C ASN A 268 -3.56 23.71 4.08
N SER A 269 -3.72 22.66 4.88
CA SER A 269 -2.65 21.70 5.20
C SER A 269 -2.23 20.81 4.01
N LEU A 270 -3.01 20.81 2.90
CA LEU A 270 -2.74 19.95 1.75
C LEU A 270 -1.46 20.38 1.02
N THR A 271 -0.55 19.43 0.86
CA THR A 271 0.73 19.63 0.16
C THR A 271 0.84 18.81 -1.12
N THR A 272 0.13 17.68 -1.20
CA THR A 272 0.26 16.71 -2.28
C THR A 272 -1.10 16.29 -2.83
N ILE A 273 -1.26 16.41 -4.15
CA ILE A 273 -2.37 15.86 -4.92
C ILE A 273 -1.77 14.86 -5.89
N GLY A 274 -2.05 13.57 -5.70
CA GLY A 274 -1.49 12.45 -6.45
C GLY A 274 -1.90 12.42 -7.91
N SER A 275 -1.27 11.54 -8.68
CA SER A 275 -1.57 11.34 -10.09
C SER A 275 -3.02 10.90 -10.27
N PHE A 276 -3.73 11.46 -11.25
CA PHE A 276 -5.14 11.17 -11.54
C PHE A 276 -6.11 11.42 -10.37
N ALA A 277 -5.71 12.07 -9.29
CA ALA A 277 -6.49 12.17 -8.06
C ALA A 277 -7.93 12.65 -8.27
N PHE A 278 -8.17 13.60 -9.16
CA PHE A 278 -9.49 14.12 -9.54
C PHE A 278 -9.72 14.08 -11.06
N ALA A 279 -9.03 13.21 -11.77
CA ALA A 279 -9.22 13.10 -13.20
C ALA A 279 -10.67 12.66 -13.51
N SER A 280 -11.25 13.21 -14.56
CA SER A 280 -12.64 12.93 -14.99
C SER A 280 -13.72 13.26 -13.95
N CYS A 281 -13.44 14.12 -12.96
CA CYS A 281 -14.44 14.72 -12.09
C CYS A 281 -15.19 15.83 -12.85
N ALA A 282 -15.97 15.47 -13.86
CA ALA A 282 -16.47 16.35 -14.92
C ALA A 282 -17.40 17.49 -14.47
N ARG A 283 -17.78 17.55 -13.19
CA ARG A 283 -18.64 18.60 -12.62
C ARG A 283 -18.01 19.36 -11.47
N MET A 284 -16.75 19.00 -11.10
CA MET A 284 -16.12 19.52 -9.90
C MET A 284 -15.64 20.96 -10.08
N HIS A 285 -16.03 21.83 -9.14
CA HIS A 285 -15.47 23.17 -9.02
C HIS A 285 -14.74 23.29 -7.68
N THR A 286 -13.43 23.50 -7.71
CA THR A 286 -12.59 23.67 -6.52
C THR A 286 -11.44 24.62 -6.79
N ALA A 287 -10.92 25.23 -5.72
CA ALA A 287 -9.67 25.97 -5.73
C ALA A 287 -8.54 25.07 -5.20
N ILE A 288 -7.32 25.31 -5.64
CA ILE A 288 -6.15 24.61 -5.14
C ILE A 288 -5.59 25.38 -3.94
N PRO A 289 -5.43 24.79 -2.77
CA PRO A 289 -4.83 25.44 -1.61
C PRO A 289 -3.40 25.92 -1.87
N ALA A 290 -3.06 27.06 -1.28
CA ALA A 290 -1.76 27.73 -1.53
C ALA A 290 -0.54 26.89 -1.06
N GLY A 291 -0.75 25.94 -0.13
CA GLY A 291 0.28 25.04 0.39
C GLY A 291 0.65 23.88 -0.54
N VAL A 292 -0.14 23.64 -1.58
CA VAL A 292 0.11 22.52 -2.49
C VAL A 292 1.43 22.72 -3.24
N SER A 293 2.31 21.74 -3.09
CA SER A 293 3.66 21.74 -3.70
C SER A 293 3.88 20.58 -4.67
N TYR A 294 2.95 19.65 -4.75
CA TYR A 294 2.99 18.57 -5.73
C TYR A 294 1.59 18.33 -6.30
N ILE A 295 1.48 18.43 -7.62
CA ILE A 295 0.29 18.09 -8.40
C ILE A 295 0.73 17.01 -9.40
N GLY A 296 0.24 15.80 -9.22
CA GLY A 296 0.63 14.62 -10.00
C GLY A 296 0.20 14.66 -11.46
N GLU A 297 0.64 13.65 -12.22
CA GLU A 297 0.23 13.45 -13.60
C GLU A 297 -1.30 13.40 -13.70
N ARG A 298 -1.88 14.14 -14.65
CA ARG A 298 -3.33 14.16 -14.91
C ARG A 298 -4.22 14.39 -13.68
N ALA A 299 -3.68 14.98 -12.61
CA ALA A 299 -4.38 15.13 -11.33
C ALA A 299 -5.79 15.73 -11.45
N PHE A 300 -5.98 16.66 -12.38
CA PHE A 300 -7.25 17.31 -12.66
C PHE A 300 -7.72 17.17 -14.13
N ASN A 301 -7.19 16.18 -14.84
CA ASN A 301 -7.53 16.00 -16.25
C ASN A 301 -9.04 15.90 -16.46
N GLY A 302 -9.60 16.81 -17.27
CA GLY A 302 -11.03 16.86 -17.56
C GLY A 302 -11.92 17.37 -16.40
N ALA A 303 -11.33 17.94 -15.35
CA ALA A 303 -12.08 18.54 -14.24
C ALA A 303 -12.30 20.06 -14.48
N PRO A 304 -13.54 20.56 -14.43
CA PRO A 304 -13.79 21.99 -14.50
C PRO A 304 -13.47 22.64 -13.14
N LEU A 305 -12.27 23.17 -13.02
CA LEU A 305 -11.82 23.89 -11.83
C LEU A 305 -12.40 25.31 -11.75
N SER A 306 -12.10 26.03 -10.67
CA SER A 306 -12.42 27.46 -10.57
C SER A 306 -11.78 28.24 -11.72
N SER A 307 -12.41 29.34 -12.13
CA SER A 307 -11.92 30.16 -13.25
C SER A 307 -10.49 30.70 -13.06
N ASN A 308 -10.08 30.86 -11.80
CA ASN A 308 -8.76 31.32 -11.42
C ASN A 308 -8.07 30.26 -10.58
N ILE A 309 -6.92 29.77 -11.06
CA ILE A 309 -6.11 28.79 -10.38
C ILE A 309 -4.79 29.41 -10.00
N VAL A 310 -4.33 29.12 -8.80
CA VAL A 310 -3.03 29.57 -8.27
C VAL A 310 -2.23 28.35 -7.85
N VAL A 311 -1.02 28.19 -8.41
CA VAL A 311 -0.01 27.20 -7.98
C VAL A 311 1.24 27.96 -7.60
N ASN A 312 1.52 28.05 -6.31
CA ASN A 312 2.58 28.92 -5.82
C ASN A 312 3.98 28.31 -5.90
N GLN A 313 4.08 26.98 -5.81
CA GLN A 313 5.37 26.30 -5.64
C GLN A 313 5.32 24.84 -6.08
N GLY A 314 6.51 24.26 -6.26
CA GLY A 314 6.72 22.82 -6.43
C GLY A 314 6.52 22.33 -7.86
N VAL A 315 5.86 21.19 -8.02
CA VAL A 315 5.78 20.41 -9.24
C VAL A 315 4.36 20.40 -9.80
N ILE A 316 4.22 20.64 -11.09
CA ILE A 316 3.02 20.44 -11.89
C ILE A 316 3.30 19.26 -12.83
N GLY A 317 2.64 18.14 -12.65
CA GLY A 317 2.84 16.91 -13.42
C GLY A 317 2.40 16.99 -14.88
N GLU A 318 2.72 15.94 -15.64
CA GLU A 318 2.27 15.81 -17.02
C GLU A 318 0.74 15.87 -17.11
N ARG A 319 0.18 16.64 -18.06
CA ARG A 319 -1.26 16.77 -18.27
C ARG A 319 -2.07 17.09 -17.01
N ALA A 320 -1.44 17.66 -15.98
CA ALA A 320 -2.08 17.88 -14.68
C ALA A 320 -3.41 18.63 -14.78
N PHE A 321 -3.49 19.61 -15.67
CA PHE A 321 -4.68 20.42 -15.94
C PHE A 321 -5.21 20.25 -17.38
N ASN A 322 -4.87 19.15 -18.04
CA ASN A 322 -5.35 18.89 -19.39
C ASN A 322 -6.89 18.91 -19.42
N ALA A 323 -7.45 19.53 -20.43
CA ALA A 323 -8.92 19.66 -20.61
C ALA A 323 -9.66 20.38 -19.47
N CYS A 324 -8.98 21.19 -18.63
CA CYS A 324 -9.61 22.06 -17.62
C CYS A 324 -10.20 23.33 -18.29
N GLY A 325 -11.21 23.17 -19.11
CA GLY A 325 -11.73 24.21 -19.99
C GLY A 325 -12.38 25.42 -19.31
N SER A 326 -12.72 25.36 -18.02
CA SER A 326 -13.31 26.47 -17.24
C SER A 326 -12.27 27.45 -16.68
N VAL A 327 -10.99 27.07 -16.64
CA VAL A 327 -9.92 27.93 -16.13
C VAL A 327 -9.64 29.05 -17.14
N MET A 328 -9.72 30.30 -16.67
CA MET A 328 -9.48 31.51 -17.49
C MET A 328 -8.13 32.14 -17.18
N ASP A 329 -7.77 32.17 -15.90
CA ASP A 329 -6.53 32.77 -15.44
C ASP A 329 -5.76 31.75 -14.57
N LEU A 330 -4.48 31.56 -14.90
CA LEU A 330 -3.60 30.66 -14.20
C LEU A 330 -2.41 31.46 -13.63
N THR A 331 -2.26 31.47 -12.31
CA THR A 331 -1.11 32.05 -11.65
C THR A 331 -0.14 30.95 -11.25
N ILE A 332 1.09 31.06 -11.73
CA ILE A 332 2.21 30.16 -11.41
C ILE A 332 3.25 30.96 -10.64
N GLY A 333 3.45 30.62 -9.37
CA GLY A 333 4.41 31.26 -8.49
C GLY A 333 5.87 31.02 -8.92
N ALA A 334 6.77 31.88 -8.46
CA ALA A 334 8.22 31.72 -8.68
C ALA A 334 8.79 30.44 -8.02
N GLY A 335 8.07 29.86 -7.06
CA GLY A 335 8.46 28.62 -6.38
C GLY A 335 8.13 27.34 -7.17
N VAL A 336 7.48 27.43 -8.33
CA VAL A 336 7.26 26.26 -9.20
C VAL A 336 8.58 25.87 -9.85
N THR A 337 8.95 24.59 -9.68
CA THR A 337 10.27 24.07 -10.10
C THR A 337 10.20 23.15 -11.32
N TYR A 338 9.00 22.65 -11.66
CA TYR A 338 8.78 21.78 -12.81
C TYR A 338 7.35 21.90 -13.35
N ILE A 339 7.23 21.86 -14.67
CA ILE A 339 5.96 21.79 -15.39
C ILE A 339 6.05 20.66 -16.41
N GLY A 340 5.25 19.63 -16.22
CA GLY A 340 5.22 18.43 -17.08
C GLY A 340 4.67 18.72 -18.48
N SER A 341 4.93 17.80 -19.41
CA SER A 341 4.46 17.91 -20.78
C SER A 341 2.93 17.99 -20.85
N ASN A 342 2.41 18.84 -21.72
CA ASN A 342 0.97 19.03 -21.91
C ASN A 342 0.19 19.40 -20.63
N ALA A 343 0.86 19.91 -19.58
CA ALA A 343 0.23 20.25 -18.30
C ALA A 343 -1.01 21.13 -18.47
N PHE A 344 -1.01 22.01 -19.44
CA PHE A 344 -2.09 22.97 -19.73
C PHE A 344 -2.74 22.76 -21.12
N ASN A 345 -2.64 21.55 -21.65
CA ASN A 345 -3.23 21.24 -22.95
C ASN A 345 -4.77 21.22 -22.87
N GLU A 346 -5.45 21.55 -23.96
CA GLU A 346 -6.92 21.55 -24.07
C GLU A 346 -7.66 22.43 -23.04
N MET A 347 -6.99 23.43 -22.46
CA MET A 347 -7.62 24.44 -21.58
C MET A 347 -8.30 25.54 -22.41
N GLY A 348 -9.38 25.22 -23.13
CA GLY A 348 -10.01 26.12 -24.10
C GLY A 348 -10.50 27.46 -23.55
N GLY A 349 -10.70 27.58 -22.23
CA GLY A 349 -11.06 28.83 -21.55
C GLY A 349 -9.86 29.70 -21.16
N LEU A 350 -8.62 29.19 -21.21
CA LEU A 350 -7.45 29.88 -20.69
C LEU A 350 -7.13 31.16 -21.50
N ARG A 351 -7.02 32.28 -20.78
CA ARG A 351 -6.75 33.61 -21.34
C ARG A 351 -5.37 34.12 -20.98
N ASN A 352 -4.99 33.96 -19.71
CA ASN A 352 -3.75 34.53 -19.18
C ASN A 352 -3.02 33.48 -18.33
N ILE A 353 -1.68 33.52 -18.41
CA ILE A 353 -0.80 32.94 -17.40
C ILE A 353 -0.03 34.07 -16.74
N HIS A 354 -0.07 34.11 -15.41
CA HIS A 354 0.72 35.03 -14.61
C HIS A 354 1.86 34.23 -13.97
N TYR A 355 3.09 34.42 -14.45
CA TYR A 355 4.24 33.75 -13.88
C TYR A 355 5.00 34.69 -12.93
N GLY A 356 5.17 34.26 -11.69
CA GLY A 356 5.78 35.06 -10.62
C GLY A 356 7.27 35.29 -10.72
N SER A 357 7.92 34.96 -11.86
CA SER A 357 9.34 35.14 -12.10
C SER A 357 9.62 35.63 -13.54
N THR A 358 10.87 35.52 -14.01
CA THR A 358 11.28 36.05 -15.30
C THR A 358 10.91 35.12 -16.47
N GLN A 359 10.90 35.72 -17.70
CA GLN A 359 10.73 34.94 -18.92
C GLN A 359 11.86 33.89 -19.11
N ALA A 360 13.09 34.21 -18.68
CA ALA A 360 14.21 33.27 -18.76
C ALA A 360 13.95 32.04 -17.88
N ASN A 361 13.45 32.23 -16.67
CA ASN A 361 13.06 31.13 -15.76
C ASN A 361 11.88 30.32 -16.30
N TRP A 362 10.88 30.98 -16.91
CA TRP A 362 9.80 30.30 -17.61
C TRP A 362 10.31 29.37 -18.71
N ASN A 363 11.24 29.91 -19.56
CA ASN A 363 11.82 29.15 -20.65
C ASN A 363 12.63 27.94 -20.14
N ALA A 364 13.28 28.06 -18.99
CA ALA A 364 14.00 26.97 -18.36
C ALA A 364 13.03 25.86 -17.82
N LEU A 365 11.91 26.26 -17.22
CA LEU A 365 10.87 25.33 -16.76
C LEU A 365 10.18 24.61 -17.93
N ALA A 366 10.02 25.28 -19.05
CA ALA A 366 9.31 24.78 -20.24
C ALA A 366 10.23 24.03 -21.22
N SER A 367 11.54 23.96 -20.97
CA SER A 367 12.53 23.46 -21.93
C SER A 367 12.62 21.96 -22.07
N ASP A 368 11.98 21.22 -21.19
CA ASP A 368 12.05 19.76 -21.24
C ASP A 368 10.93 19.21 -22.12
N SER A 369 11.31 18.85 -23.34
CA SER A 369 10.51 18.30 -24.44
C SER A 369 9.62 19.30 -25.20
N GLY A 370 9.73 19.32 -26.52
CA GLY A 370 9.06 20.21 -27.49
C GLY A 370 7.53 20.21 -27.53
N TYR A 371 6.86 19.90 -26.42
CA TYR A 371 5.41 19.83 -26.28
C TYR A 371 4.82 20.76 -25.21
N ASN A 372 5.62 21.52 -24.46
CA ASN A 372 5.10 22.59 -23.59
C ASN A 372 4.66 23.82 -24.39
N LYS A 373 4.07 23.60 -25.56
CA LYS A 373 3.37 24.66 -26.25
C LYS A 373 2.11 24.95 -25.43
N VAL A 374 2.14 26.07 -24.72
CA VAL A 374 0.89 26.75 -24.39
C VAL A 374 0.23 26.99 -25.76
N VAL A 375 -0.71 26.12 -26.10
CA VAL A 375 -1.41 26.18 -27.38
C VAL A 375 -2.13 27.52 -27.38
N THR A 376 -1.96 28.30 -28.45
CA THR A 376 -2.68 29.57 -28.64
C THR A 376 -4.16 29.25 -28.77
N TYR A 377 -4.89 29.36 -27.66
CA TYR A 377 -6.36 29.25 -27.66
C TYR A 377 -6.99 30.51 -28.26
N PRO A 378 -8.23 30.45 -28.75
CA PRO A 378 -8.88 31.59 -29.40
C PRO A 378 -8.96 32.86 -28.54
N TYR A 379 -8.90 32.73 -27.22
CA TYR A 379 -8.97 33.84 -26.25
C TYR A 379 -7.62 34.11 -25.56
N TRP A 380 -6.54 33.48 -25.99
CA TRP A 380 -5.21 33.63 -25.42
C TRP A 380 -4.67 35.05 -25.50
N ARG A 381 -4.27 35.64 -24.35
CA ARG A 381 -3.73 37.00 -24.25
C ARG A 381 -2.25 37.04 -23.96
N GLY A 382 -1.68 35.92 -23.47
CA GLY A 382 -0.24 35.83 -23.25
C GLY A 382 0.14 35.44 -21.81
N ILE A 383 1.45 35.45 -21.59
CA ILE A 383 2.08 35.24 -20.29
C ILE A 383 2.59 36.58 -19.79
N THR A 384 2.26 36.92 -18.54
CA THR A 384 2.83 38.04 -17.83
C THR A 384 3.91 37.56 -16.87
N PHE A 385 4.99 38.30 -16.74
CA PHE A 385 6.14 37.93 -15.92
C PHE A 385 6.27 38.90 -14.73
N GLY A 386 6.61 38.38 -13.56
CA GLY A 386 7.00 39.16 -12.38
C GLY A 386 8.46 39.62 -12.47
N SER A 387 8.88 40.48 -11.55
CA SER A 387 10.29 40.82 -11.35
C SER A 387 11.05 39.62 -10.77
N ALA A 388 12.35 39.48 -11.11
CA ALA A 388 13.20 38.37 -10.71
C ALA A 388 13.21 38.17 -9.18
N GLY A 389 12.41 37.24 -8.68
CA GLY A 389 12.59 36.67 -7.37
C GLY A 389 13.61 35.51 -7.44
N ALA A 390 14.40 35.36 -6.41
CA ALA A 390 15.42 34.32 -6.37
C ALA A 390 14.77 32.94 -6.61
N ASN A 391 15.23 32.26 -7.64
CA ASN A 391 14.82 30.88 -7.96
C ASN A 391 15.47 29.96 -6.92
N ILE A 392 14.72 29.59 -5.91
CA ILE A 392 15.18 28.59 -4.94
C ILE A 392 14.78 27.23 -5.49
N GLN A 393 15.65 26.66 -6.30
CA GLN A 393 15.63 25.23 -6.57
C GLN A 393 16.10 24.53 -5.29
N PRO A 394 15.34 23.61 -4.70
CA PRO A 394 15.93 22.66 -3.79
C PRO A 394 16.71 21.63 -4.60
N SER A 395 17.88 22.02 -5.13
CA SER A 395 18.80 21.05 -5.69
C SER A 395 19.33 20.22 -4.53
N ARG A 396 19.03 18.90 -4.55
CA ARG A 396 19.81 17.99 -3.75
C ARG A 396 21.26 18.18 -4.15
N SER A 397 22.14 18.32 -3.17
CA SER A 397 23.57 18.32 -3.45
C SER A 397 23.92 16.96 -4.04
N THR A 398 24.59 16.97 -5.17
CA THR A 398 25.10 15.77 -5.81
C THR A 398 26.59 15.65 -5.63
N VAL A 399 27.10 14.44 -5.57
CA VAL A 399 28.53 14.15 -5.53
C VAL A 399 28.88 13.11 -6.59
N SER A 400 30.06 13.22 -7.16
CA SER A 400 30.60 12.20 -8.08
C SER A 400 31.45 11.22 -7.29
N LEU A 401 31.13 9.94 -7.38
CA LEU A 401 31.88 8.89 -6.70
C LEU A 401 31.85 7.60 -7.52
N GLY A 402 33.02 7.03 -7.78
CA GLY A 402 33.13 5.73 -8.46
C GLY A 402 32.60 5.71 -9.89
N GLY A 403 32.60 6.85 -10.60
CA GLY A 403 32.06 6.98 -11.96
C GLY A 403 30.54 7.19 -12.04
N TYR A 404 29.87 7.32 -10.91
CA TYR A 404 28.42 7.62 -10.82
C TYR A 404 28.18 8.98 -10.16
N THR A 405 27.06 9.61 -10.52
CA THR A 405 26.50 10.76 -9.81
C THR A 405 25.58 10.25 -8.72
N TRP A 406 25.72 10.79 -7.52
CA TRP A 406 24.94 10.41 -6.35
C TRP A 406 24.24 11.62 -5.76
N ASP A 407 22.96 11.45 -5.45
CA ASP A 407 22.19 12.41 -4.65
C ASP A 407 22.50 12.19 -3.17
N VAL A 408 22.77 13.28 -2.44
CA VAL A 408 22.92 13.24 -0.98
C VAL A 408 21.53 13.27 -0.35
N LEU A 409 21.10 12.16 0.26
CA LEU A 409 19.80 12.03 0.91
C LEU A 409 19.80 12.57 2.34
N ALA A 410 20.89 12.33 3.06
CA ALA A 410 21.04 12.76 4.45
C ALA A 410 22.51 12.92 4.81
N VAL A 411 22.80 13.76 5.80
CA VAL A 411 24.11 13.86 6.46
C VAL A 411 23.89 13.75 7.96
N SER A 412 24.54 12.80 8.60
CA SER A 412 24.43 12.53 10.04
C SER A 412 25.73 12.01 10.61
N ASN A 413 26.13 12.50 11.76
CA ASN A 413 27.33 12.04 12.49
C ASN A 413 28.61 11.96 11.64
N GLY A 414 28.83 12.95 10.77
CA GLY A 414 29.98 12.97 9.87
C GLY A 414 29.89 12.00 8.67
N ASN A 415 28.76 11.34 8.48
CA ASN A 415 28.49 10.44 7.39
C ASN A 415 27.38 10.98 6.47
N ALA A 416 27.43 10.66 5.18
CA ALA A 416 26.43 11.01 4.19
C ALA A 416 25.77 9.76 3.62
N LEU A 417 24.44 9.75 3.57
CA LEU A 417 23.67 8.74 2.82
C LEU A 417 23.55 9.19 1.37
N LEU A 418 24.01 8.36 0.48
CA LEU A 418 23.99 8.58 -0.96
C LEU A 418 23.04 7.59 -1.64
N ILE A 419 22.38 8.05 -2.71
CA ILE A 419 21.66 7.21 -3.68
C ILE A 419 22.10 7.58 -5.09
N THR A 420 22.22 6.64 -6.00
CA THR A 420 22.56 7.00 -7.39
C THR A 420 21.47 7.89 -7.99
N HIS A 421 21.89 8.94 -8.70
CA HIS A 421 21.00 9.89 -9.37
C HIS A 421 20.10 9.18 -10.40
N GLU A 422 20.71 8.27 -11.15
CA GLU A 422 20.05 7.46 -12.18
C GLU A 422 19.92 6.00 -11.75
N VAL A 423 19.04 5.26 -12.42
CA VAL A 423 19.05 3.79 -12.42
C VAL A 423 20.29 3.32 -13.17
N ILE A 424 21.14 2.53 -12.51
CA ILE A 424 22.45 2.13 -13.03
C ILE A 424 22.48 0.72 -13.63
N ALA A 425 21.48 -0.09 -13.36
CA ALA A 425 21.35 -1.46 -13.87
C ALA A 425 19.88 -1.91 -13.79
N PHE A 426 19.55 -2.95 -14.54
CA PHE A 426 18.29 -3.67 -14.40
C PHE A 426 18.58 -5.08 -13.89
N LYS A 427 17.94 -5.48 -12.80
CA LYS A 427 18.15 -6.76 -12.13
C LYS A 427 16.84 -7.36 -11.63
N MET A 428 16.78 -8.69 -11.56
CA MET A 428 15.77 -9.37 -10.76
C MET A 428 16.08 -9.17 -9.27
N PHE A 429 15.06 -9.08 -8.44
CA PHE A 429 15.25 -9.02 -6.99
C PHE A 429 15.77 -10.36 -6.46
N SER A 430 15.15 -11.47 -6.87
CA SER A 430 15.58 -12.84 -6.56
C SER A 430 15.87 -13.62 -7.83
N GLY A 431 17.00 -14.31 -7.89
CA GLY A 431 17.49 -15.03 -9.09
C GLY A 431 16.77 -16.35 -9.37
N ASN A 432 15.98 -16.87 -8.44
CA ASN A 432 15.30 -18.16 -8.55
C ASN A 432 13.79 -17.96 -8.73
N TYR A 433 13.40 -17.49 -9.89
CA TYR A 433 11.98 -17.47 -10.24
C TYR A 433 11.59 -18.80 -10.92
N SER A 434 10.86 -19.65 -10.22
CA SER A 434 10.31 -20.91 -10.75
C SER A 434 8.78 -20.88 -10.90
N GLY A 435 8.20 -19.72 -11.26
CA GLY A 435 6.76 -19.57 -11.45
C GLY A 435 6.00 -19.05 -10.21
N ARG A 436 4.69 -18.88 -10.35
CA ARG A 436 3.78 -18.52 -9.25
C ARG A 436 3.93 -19.57 -8.13
N GLY A 437 4.42 -19.18 -6.97
CA GLY A 437 4.67 -20.06 -5.84
C GLY A 437 6.10 -20.04 -5.31
N SER A 438 7.05 -19.38 -5.98
CA SER A 438 8.38 -19.17 -5.43
C SER A 438 8.30 -18.08 -4.35
N MET A 439 8.61 -18.43 -3.11
CA MET A 439 8.64 -17.47 -2.00
C MET A 439 9.69 -16.39 -2.23
N ASN A 440 9.35 -15.14 -1.93
CA ASN A 440 10.33 -14.07 -1.83
C ASN A 440 11.32 -14.40 -0.70
N THR A 441 12.60 -14.51 -1.02
CA THR A 441 13.65 -14.80 -0.03
C THR A 441 13.93 -13.60 0.88
N GLY A 442 13.19 -12.50 0.76
CA GLY A 442 13.46 -11.26 1.44
C GLY A 442 14.77 -10.61 0.98
N TRP A 443 15.12 -9.47 1.60
CA TRP A 443 16.39 -8.80 1.29
C TRP A 443 17.59 -9.68 1.58
N GLU A 444 17.59 -10.37 2.70
CA GLU A 444 18.71 -11.21 3.19
C GLU A 444 19.16 -12.25 2.16
N GLY A 445 18.21 -12.96 1.55
CA GLY A 445 18.48 -14.03 0.58
C GLY A 445 18.48 -13.57 -0.89
N SER A 446 18.29 -12.27 -1.17
CA SER A 446 18.10 -11.80 -2.54
C SER A 446 19.40 -11.84 -3.36
N SER A 447 19.26 -12.18 -4.65
CA SER A 447 20.37 -12.10 -5.61
C SER A 447 20.78 -10.65 -5.87
N LEU A 448 19.86 -9.69 -5.73
CA LEU A 448 20.15 -8.26 -5.82
C LEU A 448 21.11 -7.81 -4.72
N ARG A 449 20.87 -8.19 -3.47
CA ARG A 449 21.79 -7.92 -2.34
C ARG A 449 23.17 -8.48 -2.59
N SER A 450 23.24 -9.75 -3.02
CA SER A 450 24.50 -10.44 -3.30
C SER A 450 25.28 -9.73 -4.42
N TRP A 451 24.61 -9.29 -5.46
CA TRP A 451 25.23 -8.52 -6.53
C TRP A 451 25.73 -7.15 -6.06
N LEU A 452 24.95 -6.42 -5.26
CA LEU A 452 25.31 -5.09 -4.75
C LEU A 452 26.56 -5.14 -3.85
N ASN A 453 26.63 -6.09 -2.91
CA ASN A 453 27.73 -6.21 -1.97
C ASN A 453 28.91 -7.06 -2.49
N GLY A 454 28.77 -7.64 -3.66
CA GLY A 454 29.81 -8.40 -4.36
C GLY A 454 30.31 -7.67 -5.61
N ALA A 455 29.76 -8.02 -6.77
CA ALA A 455 30.25 -7.56 -8.07
C ALA A 455 30.15 -6.02 -8.24
N PHE A 456 29.06 -5.39 -7.80
CA PHE A 456 28.91 -3.94 -7.92
C PHE A 456 29.91 -3.21 -7.01
N LEU A 457 29.93 -3.53 -5.71
CA LEU A 457 30.84 -2.90 -4.76
C LEU A 457 32.31 -3.13 -5.17
N GLY A 458 32.66 -4.34 -5.62
CA GLY A 458 34.00 -4.67 -6.10
C GLY A 458 34.40 -3.94 -7.39
N SER A 459 33.45 -3.48 -8.19
CA SER A 459 33.71 -2.72 -9.41
C SER A 459 33.84 -1.21 -9.20
N LEU A 460 33.47 -0.69 -8.02
CA LEU A 460 33.58 0.73 -7.72
C LEU A 460 35.07 1.15 -7.57
N PRO A 461 35.60 2.03 -8.39
CA PRO A 461 36.99 2.51 -8.31
C PRO A 461 37.12 3.55 -7.18
N VAL A 462 36.85 3.15 -5.95
CA VAL A 462 36.89 4.00 -4.75
C VAL A 462 37.63 3.30 -3.61
N ASP A 463 38.19 4.07 -2.70
CA ASP A 463 38.65 3.53 -1.42
C ASP A 463 37.43 3.03 -0.61
N GLN A 464 37.29 1.72 -0.51
CA GLN A 464 36.16 1.11 0.18
C GLN A 464 36.13 1.38 1.69
N SER A 465 37.21 1.92 2.27
CA SER A 465 37.24 2.29 3.68
C SER A 465 36.34 3.48 4.01
N ILE A 466 36.00 4.31 3.01
CA ILE A 466 35.05 5.41 3.20
C ILE A 466 33.61 4.95 3.23
N ILE A 467 33.30 3.73 2.75
CA ILE A 467 31.93 3.16 2.72
C ILE A 467 31.67 2.45 4.04
N ILE A 468 30.62 2.90 4.73
CA ILE A 468 30.33 2.48 6.10
C ILE A 468 29.42 1.25 6.10
N PRO A 469 29.86 0.13 6.69
CA PRO A 469 28.98 -1.01 6.90
C PRO A 469 27.76 -0.60 7.74
N THR A 470 26.57 -0.86 7.25
CA THR A 470 25.31 -0.40 7.83
C THR A 470 24.41 -1.57 8.18
N SER A 471 23.86 -1.57 9.38
CA SER A 471 22.84 -2.54 9.78
C SER A 471 21.52 -2.23 9.06
N ILE A 472 21.07 -3.15 8.23
CA ILE A 472 19.87 -3.04 7.42
C ILE A 472 18.81 -3.96 7.98
N SER A 473 17.68 -3.40 8.42
CA SER A 473 16.51 -4.18 8.85
C SER A 473 15.95 -4.97 7.67
N THR A 474 15.67 -6.25 7.91
CA THR A 474 15.03 -7.17 6.96
C THR A 474 13.61 -7.53 7.40
N SER A 475 13.07 -6.82 8.40
CA SER A 475 11.75 -7.08 8.97
C SER A 475 10.67 -7.08 7.89
N PRO A 476 9.66 -7.97 8.03
CA PRO A 476 8.50 -7.94 7.16
C PRO A 476 7.81 -6.58 7.26
N ASN A 477 7.14 -6.19 6.19
CA ASN A 477 6.31 -4.99 6.21
C ASN A 477 5.24 -5.17 7.29
N SER A 478 5.35 -4.42 8.39
CA SER A 478 4.43 -4.48 9.53
C SER A 478 2.97 -4.19 9.14
N ARG A 479 2.77 -3.50 8.02
CA ARG A 479 1.45 -3.15 7.50
C ARG A 479 0.71 -4.35 6.88
N PHE A 480 1.44 -5.36 6.35
CA PHE A 480 0.84 -6.45 5.57
C PHE A 480 1.12 -7.85 6.12
N GLY A 481 1.94 -7.98 7.17
CA GLY A 481 2.22 -9.28 7.78
C GLY A 481 2.73 -10.34 6.80
N THR A 482 3.52 -9.94 5.80
CA THR A 482 3.93 -10.82 4.70
C THR A 482 4.79 -11.98 5.22
N PRO A 483 4.40 -13.26 4.98
CA PRO A 483 5.22 -14.40 5.35
C PRO A 483 6.55 -14.42 4.59
N GLY A 484 7.61 -14.92 5.20
CA GLY A 484 8.87 -15.26 4.51
C GLY A 484 10.07 -14.35 4.74
N ALA A 485 9.93 -13.23 5.46
CA ALA A 485 11.10 -12.52 5.96
C ALA A 485 11.32 -12.96 7.43
N ASN A 486 12.39 -13.70 7.69
CA ASN A 486 12.84 -14.02 9.05
C ASN A 486 13.36 -12.74 9.69
N GLY A 487 12.47 -11.87 10.23
CA GLY A 487 12.77 -10.56 10.76
C GLY A 487 14.11 -10.51 11.49
N GLY A 488 15.13 -9.99 10.81
CA GLY A 488 16.50 -9.88 11.30
C GLY A 488 17.14 -8.59 10.82
N ALA A 489 18.40 -8.40 11.12
CA ALA A 489 19.21 -7.35 10.55
C ALA A 489 20.42 -7.97 9.85
N VAL A 490 20.77 -7.46 8.68
CA VAL A 490 22.00 -7.80 7.96
C VAL A 490 22.89 -6.59 7.87
N THR A 491 24.20 -6.80 7.85
CA THR A 491 25.15 -5.72 7.64
C THR A 491 25.55 -5.66 6.17
N ASP A 492 25.25 -4.53 5.52
CA ASP A 492 25.55 -4.29 4.13
C ASP A 492 26.34 -2.98 3.97
N ARG A 493 27.17 -2.90 2.94
CA ARG A 493 27.82 -1.64 2.52
C ARG A 493 27.02 -0.92 1.44
N VAL A 494 26.33 -1.68 0.59
CA VAL A 494 25.48 -1.16 -0.47
C VAL A 494 24.12 -1.85 -0.41
N PHE A 495 23.06 -1.06 -0.46
CA PHE A 495 21.69 -1.53 -0.33
C PHE A 495 20.75 -0.75 -1.25
N VAL A 496 19.47 -1.09 -1.29
CA VAL A 496 18.39 -0.24 -1.82
C VAL A 496 17.49 0.20 -0.68
N LEU A 497 16.83 1.33 -0.83
CA LEU A 497 15.96 1.88 0.23
C LEU A 497 14.82 0.93 0.58
N SER A 498 14.34 0.98 1.82
CA SER A 498 13.04 0.45 2.19
C SER A 498 11.91 1.40 1.74
N VAL A 499 10.66 0.95 1.86
CA VAL A 499 9.48 1.80 1.65
C VAL A 499 9.50 3.01 2.58
N GLU A 500 9.76 2.78 3.85
CA GLU A 500 9.80 3.83 4.88
C GLU A 500 10.92 4.84 4.59
N GLU A 501 12.11 4.37 4.22
CA GLU A 501 13.23 5.24 3.85
C GLU A 501 12.93 6.03 2.57
N ALA A 502 12.32 5.40 1.57
CA ALA A 502 11.92 6.09 0.35
C ALA A 502 10.86 7.18 0.63
N GLN A 503 9.96 6.96 1.58
CA GLN A 503 9.00 7.97 2.04
C GLN A 503 9.67 9.05 2.89
N GLN A 504 10.65 8.68 3.70
CA GLN A 504 11.40 9.60 4.56
C GLN A 504 12.28 10.56 3.75
N TYR A 505 13.04 10.05 2.79
CA TYR A 505 14.04 10.84 2.06
C TYR A 505 13.49 11.56 0.83
N PHE A 506 12.31 11.18 0.35
CA PHE A 506 11.65 11.81 -0.80
C PHE A 506 10.27 12.32 -0.40
N SER A 507 10.11 13.62 -0.32
CA SER A 507 8.88 14.24 0.16
C SER A 507 7.66 14.05 -0.76
N ASN A 508 7.87 13.69 -2.03
CA ASN A 508 6.78 13.45 -2.98
C ASN A 508 7.18 12.43 -4.07
N GLU A 509 6.23 12.06 -4.91
CA GLU A 509 6.40 11.07 -5.98
C GLU A 509 7.45 11.51 -7.00
N GLN A 510 7.41 12.75 -7.47
CA GLN A 510 8.36 13.26 -8.47
C GLN A 510 9.81 13.14 -7.99
N GLN A 511 10.09 13.39 -6.73
CA GLN A 511 11.43 13.22 -6.19
C GLN A 511 11.92 11.77 -6.18
N ARG A 512 10.99 10.81 -6.24
CA ARG A 512 11.29 9.38 -6.36
C ARG A 512 11.48 8.91 -7.79
N THR A 513 11.07 9.68 -8.80
CA THR A 513 11.31 9.29 -10.20
C THR A 513 12.81 9.21 -10.51
N ALA A 514 13.17 8.34 -11.43
CA ALA A 514 14.55 8.23 -11.92
C ALA A 514 14.57 7.73 -13.36
N VAL A 515 15.46 8.31 -14.16
CA VAL A 515 15.78 7.83 -15.50
C VAL A 515 16.84 6.73 -15.43
N ALA A 516 16.90 5.89 -16.43
CA ALA A 516 17.96 4.91 -16.55
C ALA A 516 19.16 5.49 -17.28
N SER A 517 20.38 5.24 -16.79
CA SER A 517 21.59 5.60 -17.47
C SER A 517 21.72 4.87 -18.82
N ASN A 518 22.42 5.48 -19.78
CA ASN A 518 22.68 4.84 -21.07
C ASN A 518 23.38 3.48 -20.92
N ALA A 519 24.26 3.34 -19.93
CA ALA A 519 24.95 2.09 -19.62
C ALA A 519 23.97 1.01 -19.10
N ALA A 520 23.00 1.39 -18.26
CA ALA A 520 21.96 0.49 -17.79
C ALA A 520 21.07 0.01 -18.94
N LEU A 521 20.66 0.91 -19.83
CA LEU A 521 19.85 0.60 -21.01
C LEU A 521 20.59 -0.31 -22.00
N ALA A 522 21.90 -0.08 -22.21
CA ALA A 522 22.72 -0.94 -23.06
C ALA A 522 22.86 -2.36 -22.49
N GLY A 523 22.92 -2.49 -21.16
CA GLY A 523 23.01 -3.78 -20.47
C GLY A 523 21.78 -4.69 -20.59
N VAL A 524 20.61 -4.14 -20.94
CA VAL A 524 19.37 -4.91 -21.10
C VAL A 524 19.28 -5.61 -22.48
N GLY A 525 20.05 -5.14 -23.49
CA GLY A 525 20.13 -5.77 -24.81
C GLY A 525 18.79 -5.94 -25.54
N ALA A 526 18.68 -6.98 -26.38
CA ALA A 526 17.46 -7.33 -27.12
C ALA A 526 16.32 -7.89 -26.24
N ALA A 527 16.56 -8.12 -24.96
CA ALA A 527 15.53 -8.47 -23.97
C ALA A 527 14.51 -7.33 -23.70
N ARG A 528 14.57 -6.26 -24.47
CA ARG A 528 13.66 -5.11 -24.43
C ARG A 528 12.18 -5.41 -24.74
N ASN A 529 11.85 -6.58 -25.24
CA ASN A 529 10.47 -6.93 -25.52
C ASN A 529 9.69 -7.17 -24.21
N GLY A 530 9.33 -6.09 -23.52
CA GLY A 530 8.37 -6.08 -22.42
C GLY A 530 8.93 -6.12 -21.00
N SER A 531 10.26 -6.14 -20.80
CA SER A 531 10.83 -6.40 -19.45
C SER A 531 11.41 -5.19 -18.73
N ALA A 532 11.78 -4.12 -19.41
CA ALA A 532 12.21 -2.86 -18.76
C ALA A 532 11.05 -1.88 -18.83
N GLN A 533 10.35 -1.74 -17.72
CA GLN A 533 9.22 -0.81 -17.66
C GLN A 533 9.75 0.60 -17.47
N SER A 534 9.79 1.34 -18.56
CA SER A 534 10.06 2.78 -18.55
C SER A 534 8.94 3.51 -19.28
N ASP A 535 8.62 4.69 -18.80
CA ASP A 535 7.73 5.60 -19.52
C ASP A 535 8.43 6.06 -20.82
N PRO A 536 7.83 5.81 -21.98
CA PRO A 536 8.43 6.21 -23.26
C PRO A 536 8.52 7.73 -23.43
N THR A 537 7.80 8.52 -22.63
CA THR A 537 7.72 9.97 -22.73
C THR A 537 8.75 10.65 -21.85
N THR A 538 8.87 10.24 -20.61
CA THR A 538 9.77 10.86 -19.61
C THR A 538 11.12 10.14 -19.49
N GLY A 539 11.20 8.89 -19.97
CA GLY A 539 12.34 8.03 -19.72
C GLY A 539 12.44 7.50 -18.29
N ASN A 540 11.53 7.92 -17.41
CA ASN A 540 11.48 7.42 -16.04
C ASN A 540 11.24 5.92 -16.03
N THR A 541 11.84 5.23 -15.09
CA THR A 541 11.78 3.78 -15.01
C THR A 541 11.49 3.31 -13.59
N TYR A 542 11.00 2.08 -13.49
CA TYR A 542 10.80 1.42 -12.19
C TYR A 542 12.13 1.15 -11.50
N TRP A 543 12.15 1.19 -10.15
CA TRP A 543 13.33 0.75 -9.39
C TRP A 543 12.95 0.09 -8.06
N TRP A 544 13.78 -0.89 -7.66
CA TRP A 544 13.53 -1.72 -6.49
C TRP A 544 13.64 -0.99 -5.16
N LEU A 545 12.74 -1.35 -4.25
CA LEU A 545 12.88 -1.17 -2.81
C LEU A 545 13.17 -2.54 -2.18
N ARG A 546 13.74 -2.56 -0.95
CA ARG A 546 14.05 -3.84 -0.29
C ARG A 546 12.91 -4.39 0.56
N THR A 547 11.88 -3.61 0.84
CA THR A 547 10.71 -4.04 1.63
C THR A 547 9.95 -5.12 0.86
N PRO A 548 9.58 -6.25 1.52
CA PRO A 548 8.67 -7.22 0.93
C PRO A 548 7.36 -6.56 0.50
N GLY A 549 6.81 -6.99 -0.61
CA GLY A 549 5.51 -6.54 -1.08
C GLY A 549 4.36 -7.14 -0.25
N MET A 550 3.14 -6.97 -0.73
CA MET A 550 1.95 -7.47 -0.05
C MET A 550 1.73 -8.99 -0.23
N PHE A 551 2.41 -9.61 -1.18
CA PHE A 551 2.35 -11.06 -1.44
C PHE A 551 3.66 -11.74 -1.04
N SER A 552 3.59 -13.03 -0.70
CA SER A 552 4.77 -13.83 -0.33
C SER A 552 5.83 -13.93 -1.44
N TYR A 553 5.48 -13.60 -2.68
CA TYR A 553 6.36 -13.62 -3.85
C TYR A 553 6.70 -12.23 -4.39
N SER A 554 6.20 -11.16 -3.78
CA SER A 554 6.38 -9.78 -4.29
C SER A 554 7.39 -8.98 -3.48
N THR A 555 7.98 -7.98 -4.13
CA THR A 555 8.88 -6.99 -3.52
C THR A 555 8.43 -5.60 -3.92
N ALA A 556 8.48 -4.65 -2.99
CA ALA A 556 8.11 -3.27 -3.24
C ALA A 556 9.03 -2.61 -4.28
N TYR A 557 8.48 -1.69 -5.04
CA TYR A 557 9.21 -0.90 -6.03
C TYR A 557 8.61 0.51 -6.16
N VAL A 558 9.36 1.40 -6.77
CA VAL A 558 8.87 2.71 -7.22
C VAL A 558 8.57 2.61 -8.70
N ASN A 559 7.39 3.02 -9.13
CA ASN A 559 7.00 3.03 -10.54
C ASN A 559 7.53 4.28 -11.27
N TYR A 560 7.30 4.39 -12.58
CA TYR A 560 7.77 5.52 -13.40
C TYR A 560 7.15 6.87 -13.00
N THR A 561 6.00 6.89 -12.31
CA THR A 561 5.40 8.13 -11.77
C THR A 561 5.98 8.52 -10.42
N GLY A 562 6.81 7.66 -9.80
CA GLY A 562 7.37 7.86 -8.46
C GLY A 562 6.50 7.30 -7.34
N SER A 563 5.36 6.68 -7.65
CA SER A 563 4.50 6.03 -6.67
C SER A 563 5.15 4.74 -6.15
N ILE A 564 5.08 4.53 -4.84
CA ILE A 564 5.54 3.29 -4.20
C ILE A 564 4.48 2.22 -4.37
N ARG A 565 4.87 1.10 -4.96
CA ARG A 565 4.00 -0.04 -5.24
C ARG A 565 4.41 -1.24 -4.39
N LEU A 566 3.45 -1.90 -3.79
CA LEU A 566 3.65 -3.07 -2.91
C LEU A 566 3.17 -4.37 -3.54
N ASP A 567 2.43 -4.26 -4.63
CA ASP A 567 1.85 -5.37 -5.39
C ASP A 567 2.88 -6.24 -6.12
N GLY A 568 4.12 -5.75 -6.20
CA GLY A 568 5.18 -6.40 -6.97
C GLY A 568 5.05 -6.18 -8.47
N VAL A 569 6.13 -6.41 -9.18
CA VAL A 569 6.07 -6.46 -10.65
C VAL A 569 5.69 -7.88 -11.04
N GLU A 570 4.45 -8.09 -11.41
CA GLU A 570 4.06 -9.35 -12.02
C GLU A 570 4.83 -9.56 -13.34
N SER A 571 5.75 -10.49 -13.33
CA SER A 571 6.22 -11.06 -14.60
C SER A 571 6.42 -12.56 -14.45
N PRO A 572 5.64 -13.34 -15.17
CA PRO A 572 5.93 -14.76 -15.36
C PRO A 572 7.26 -15.01 -16.07
N THR A 573 7.92 -13.94 -16.58
CA THR A 573 9.14 -14.00 -17.39
C THR A 573 10.38 -13.40 -16.71
N GLY A 574 10.32 -13.09 -15.40
CA GLY A 574 11.44 -12.50 -14.65
C GLY A 574 11.64 -11.01 -14.97
N ALA A 575 10.78 -10.14 -14.43
CA ALA A 575 10.89 -8.69 -14.66
C ALA A 575 12.24 -8.14 -14.20
N LEU A 576 12.91 -7.46 -15.09
CA LEU A 576 14.10 -6.68 -14.81
C LEU A 576 13.65 -5.28 -14.38
N VAL A 577 13.81 -4.96 -13.10
CA VAL A 577 13.50 -3.64 -12.54
C VAL A 577 14.79 -2.90 -12.25
N GLY A 578 14.76 -1.59 -12.37
CA GLY A 578 15.89 -0.72 -12.19
C GLY A 578 16.50 -0.81 -10.79
N VAL A 579 17.77 -0.53 -10.67
CA VAL A 579 18.49 -0.52 -9.39
C VAL A 579 19.08 0.86 -9.16
N ARG A 580 18.75 1.45 -8.02
CA ARG A 580 19.37 2.67 -7.47
C ARG A 580 20.08 2.31 -6.18
N PRO A 581 21.38 1.97 -6.22
CA PRO A 581 22.15 1.69 -5.03
C PRO A 581 22.21 2.85 -4.04
N CYS A 582 22.17 2.52 -2.75
CA CYS A 582 22.39 3.44 -1.64
C CYS A 582 23.59 2.98 -0.81
N MET A 583 24.31 3.91 -0.21
CA MET A 583 25.39 3.62 0.73
C MET A 583 25.61 4.80 1.68
N TRP A 584 26.04 4.48 2.90
CA TRP A 584 26.60 5.46 3.81
C TRP A 584 28.08 5.61 3.56
N VAL A 585 28.57 6.86 3.51
CA VAL A 585 29.99 7.17 3.31
C VAL A 585 30.45 8.21 4.31
N ASN A 586 31.75 8.26 4.58
CA ASN A 586 32.34 9.34 5.35
C ASN A 586 32.19 10.65 4.57
N ALA A 587 31.42 11.60 5.12
CA ALA A 587 31.09 12.86 4.44
C ALA A 587 32.32 13.71 4.17
N ALA A 588 33.27 13.75 5.11
CA ALA A 588 34.51 14.52 4.98
C ALA A 588 35.40 14.00 3.83
N ALA A 589 35.40 12.69 3.57
CA ALA A 589 36.15 12.09 2.46
C ALA A 589 35.67 12.55 1.09
N LEU A 590 34.43 13.07 1.00
CA LEU A 590 33.81 13.60 -0.22
C LEU A 590 33.72 15.14 -0.25
N GLY A 591 34.30 15.83 0.75
CA GLY A 591 34.20 17.28 0.87
C GLY A 591 32.78 17.77 1.17
N ILE A 592 31.91 16.88 1.67
CA ILE A 592 30.55 17.26 2.07
C ILE A 592 30.67 17.96 3.43
N THR A 593 30.81 19.29 3.40
CA THR A 593 30.87 20.13 4.59
C THR A 593 29.52 20.83 4.77
N GLY A 594 28.86 20.57 5.89
CA GLY A 594 27.69 21.33 6.31
C GLY A 594 26.35 20.63 6.09
N THR A 595 25.44 20.98 6.91
CA THR A 595 24.03 20.60 6.92
C THR A 595 23.35 20.94 5.61
N SER A 596 23.41 20.07 4.63
CA SER A 596 22.56 20.22 3.45
C SER A 596 21.14 19.80 3.81
N GLY A 597 20.29 20.76 3.67
CA GLY A 597 18.92 20.74 4.05
C GLY A 597 18.12 19.57 3.49
N SER A 598 17.76 18.66 4.37
CA SER A 598 16.38 18.29 4.44
C SER A 598 15.68 19.50 5.05
N SER A 599 14.95 20.27 4.27
CA SER A 599 14.08 21.32 4.79
C SER A 599 12.85 20.68 5.41
N ALA A 600 13.04 20.18 6.58
CA ALA A 600 12.10 20.19 7.67
C ALA A 600 13.00 20.44 8.87
N ALA A 601 13.37 21.71 9.07
CA ALA A 601 13.75 22.13 10.40
C ALA A 601 12.50 21.97 11.24
N PRO A 602 12.50 21.03 12.22
CA PRO A 602 11.53 21.16 13.29
C PRO A 602 11.90 22.43 14.01
N LEU A 603 10.95 23.28 14.21
CA LEU A 603 10.97 24.28 15.24
C LEU A 603 11.65 23.69 16.47
N GLY A 604 12.89 24.11 16.77
CA GLY A 604 13.53 24.04 18.07
C GLY A 604 13.54 22.70 18.84
N ALA A 605 13.31 21.57 18.20
CA ALA A 605 13.34 20.28 18.87
C ALA A 605 14.78 19.94 19.22
N ASN A 606 15.07 19.90 20.51
CA ASN A 606 16.36 19.48 21.03
C ASN A 606 16.50 17.96 20.85
N VAL A 607 17.29 17.54 19.84
CA VAL A 607 17.57 16.12 19.54
C VAL A 607 18.07 15.37 20.78
N GLU A 608 18.78 16.05 21.65
CA GLU A 608 19.28 15.48 22.92
C GLU A 608 18.13 15.14 23.87
N GLN A 609 17.12 16.01 23.98
CA GLN A 609 15.93 15.74 24.80
C GLN A 609 15.09 14.60 24.22
N ILE A 610 14.92 14.57 22.90
CA ILE A 610 14.22 13.47 22.21
C ILE A 610 14.98 12.14 22.39
N SER A 611 16.30 12.16 22.29
CA SER A 611 17.15 10.98 22.56
C SER A 611 16.97 10.48 23.98
N ALA A 612 16.95 11.38 24.95
CA ALA A 612 16.71 11.04 26.36
C ALA A 612 15.29 10.45 26.58
N PHE A 613 14.28 10.91 25.85
CA PHE A 613 12.96 10.29 25.85
C PHE A 613 12.99 8.86 25.33
N VAL A 614 13.67 8.62 24.21
CA VAL A 614 13.83 7.27 23.65
C VAL A 614 14.61 6.36 24.59
N ASP A 615 15.72 6.85 25.17
CA ASP A 615 16.53 6.09 26.15
C ASP A 615 15.70 5.69 27.36
N ARG A 616 14.80 6.56 27.82
CA ARG A 616 13.83 6.25 28.89
C ARG A 616 12.92 5.08 28.51
N LEU A 617 12.37 5.05 27.28
CA LEU A 617 11.52 3.94 26.85
C LEU A 617 12.29 2.61 26.81
N TYR A 618 13.55 2.60 26.35
CA TYR A 618 14.41 1.42 26.38
C TYR A 618 14.69 0.95 27.81
N ALA A 619 15.03 1.88 28.70
CA ALA A 619 15.35 1.55 30.10
C ALA A 619 14.13 0.98 30.82
N GLU A 620 12.98 1.66 30.71
CA GLU A 620 11.82 1.35 31.53
C GLU A 620 10.98 0.20 30.96
N PHE A 621 10.80 0.10 29.64
CA PHE A 621 10.06 -1.02 29.03
C PHE A 621 10.94 -2.27 28.86
N LEU A 622 12.15 -2.12 28.35
CA LEU A 622 13.00 -3.25 27.95
C LEU A 622 14.11 -3.58 28.97
N GLY A 623 14.29 -2.73 29.98
CA GLY A 623 15.28 -2.95 31.05
C GLY A 623 16.74 -2.90 30.55
N ARG A 624 17.01 -2.21 29.46
CA ARG A 624 18.34 -2.07 28.87
C ARG A 624 18.57 -0.68 28.27
N SER A 625 19.81 -0.34 28.03
CA SER A 625 20.15 0.87 27.28
C SER A 625 19.79 0.70 25.80
N ALA A 626 19.42 1.81 25.16
CA ALA A 626 19.28 1.82 23.70
C ALA A 626 20.64 1.58 23.04
N ASP A 627 20.68 0.73 22.01
CA ASP A 627 21.80 0.76 21.07
C ASP A 627 21.67 1.97 20.14
N ASP A 628 22.78 2.38 19.52
CA ASP A 628 22.80 3.61 18.72
C ASP A 628 21.84 3.55 17.53
N ALA A 629 21.66 2.39 16.92
CA ALA A 629 20.76 2.21 15.77
C ALA A 629 19.28 2.31 16.21
N GLY A 630 18.92 1.65 17.30
CA GLY A 630 17.58 1.69 17.86
C GLY A 630 17.21 3.08 18.38
N ARG A 631 18.14 3.74 19.09
CA ARG A 631 17.96 5.13 19.51
C ARG A 631 17.71 6.04 18.33
N GLN A 632 18.57 5.99 17.32
CA GLN A 632 18.47 6.83 16.13
C GLN A 632 17.19 6.57 15.35
N TYR A 633 16.76 5.31 15.27
CA TYR A 633 15.49 4.94 14.64
C TYR A 633 14.30 5.67 15.27
N TRP A 634 14.14 5.59 16.59
CA TRP A 634 13.01 6.19 17.27
C TRP A 634 13.11 7.71 17.34
N VAL A 635 14.30 8.25 17.54
CA VAL A 635 14.54 9.71 17.47
C VAL A 635 14.10 10.26 16.12
N ASN A 636 14.48 9.59 15.02
CA ASN A 636 14.06 10.00 13.70
C ASN A 636 12.53 9.89 13.50
N LYS A 637 11.89 8.88 14.06
CA LYS A 637 10.42 8.75 14.01
C LYS A 637 9.73 9.94 14.70
N ILE A 638 10.20 10.34 15.85
CA ILE A 638 9.67 11.51 16.59
C ILE A 638 9.92 12.81 15.82
N LEU A 639 11.12 13.00 15.30
CA LEU A 639 11.48 14.17 14.48
C LEU A 639 10.62 14.28 13.21
N ASN A 640 10.17 13.14 12.67
CA ASN A 640 9.26 13.07 11.53
C ASN A 640 7.77 13.08 11.91
N GLY A 641 7.45 13.49 13.14
CA GLY A 641 6.07 13.73 13.58
C GLY A 641 5.37 12.54 14.23
N MET A 642 6.06 11.41 14.49
CA MET A 642 5.48 10.31 15.27
C MET A 642 5.29 10.78 16.71
N SER A 643 4.11 10.56 17.27
CA SER A 643 3.79 10.97 18.65
C SER A 643 4.47 10.08 19.68
N ALA A 644 4.64 10.60 20.89
CA ALA A 644 5.20 9.84 22.01
C ALA A 644 4.38 8.59 22.35
N VAL A 645 3.06 8.67 22.20
CA VAL A 645 2.14 7.54 22.41
C VAL A 645 2.36 6.46 21.35
N ASP A 646 2.50 6.83 20.07
CA ASP A 646 2.76 5.87 18.98
C ASP A 646 4.14 5.21 19.12
N VAL A 647 5.15 5.98 19.54
CA VAL A 647 6.48 5.44 19.82
C VAL A 647 6.41 4.43 20.96
N SER A 648 5.75 4.78 22.07
CA SER A 648 5.61 3.86 23.22
C SER A 648 4.80 2.60 22.86
N ALA A 649 3.79 2.71 21.99
CA ALA A 649 3.08 1.56 21.44
C ALA A 649 4.02 0.65 20.64
N GLY A 650 4.95 1.22 19.88
CA GLY A 650 5.98 0.46 19.19
C GLY A 650 6.88 -0.37 20.10
N PHE A 651 7.14 0.11 21.33
CA PHE A 651 7.84 -0.67 22.38
C PHE A 651 6.94 -1.75 22.98
N VAL A 652 5.71 -1.39 23.34
CA VAL A 652 4.75 -2.30 24.01
C VAL A 652 4.40 -3.51 23.13
N PHE A 653 4.25 -3.31 21.82
CA PHE A 653 3.95 -4.39 20.88
C PHE A 653 5.18 -4.96 20.16
N SER A 654 6.40 -4.61 20.61
CA SER A 654 7.63 -5.17 20.04
C SER A 654 7.76 -6.67 20.35
N ASN A 655 8.44 -7.39 19.46
CA ASN A 655 8.80 -8.78 19.71
C ASN A 655 9.67 -8.89 20.98
N GLU A 656 10.58 -7.94 21.18
CA GLU A 656 11.48 -7.92 22.33
C GLU A 656 10.72 -7.89 23.67
N LEU A 657 9.73 -7.00 23.81
CA LEU A 657 8.92 -6.95 25.05
C LEU A 657 8.10 -8.23 25.22
N ARG A 658 7.52 -8.74 24.14
CA ARG A 658 6.72 -9.98 24.15
C ARG A 658 7.56 -11.17 24.57
N ASP A 659 8.80 -11.29 24.07
CA ASP A 659 9.73 -12.38 24.37
C ASP A 659 10.25 -12.34 25.82
N MET A 660 10.09 -11.22 26.50
CA MET A 660 10.38 -11.09 27.94
C MET A 660 9.34 -11.83 28.81
N HIS A 661 8.18 -12.20 28.28
CA HIS A 661 7.10 -12.93 28.98
C HIS A 661 6.73 -12.30 30.33
N LEU A 662 6.62 -10.98 30.37
CA LEU A 662 6.27 -10.23 31.59
C LEU A 662 4.92 -10.68 32.13
N SER A 663 4.78 -10.79 33.46
CA SER A 663 3.46 -10.87 34.08
C SER A 663 2.68 -9.58 33.88
N ASN A 664 1.35 -9.63 33.95
CA ASN A 664 0.51 -8.43 33.87
C ASN A 664 0.91 -7.39 34.92
N GLU A 665 1.27 -7.83 36.11
CA GLU A 665 1.73 -6.94 37.20
C GLU A 665 3.05 -6.23 36.83
N GLU A 666 4.04 -6.97 36.32
CA GLU A 666 5.32 -6.39 35.89
C GLU A 666 5.13 -5.38 34.75
N PHE A 667 4.29 -5.71 33.79
CA PHE A 667 3.98 -4.78 32.70
C PHE A 667 3.31 -3.50 33.23
N VAL A 668 2.31 -3.63 34.12
CA VAL A 668 1.63 -2.47 34.73
C VAL A 668 2.62 -1.60 35.50
N ARG A 669 3.55 -2.18 36.26
CA ARG A 669 4.59 -1.41 36.99
C ARG A 669 5.46 -0.62 36.02
N ARG A 670 5.94 -1.23 34.95
CA ARG A 670 6.74 -0.57 33.91
C ARG A 670 5.95 0.57 33.24
N ALA A 671 4.70 0.33 32.93
CA ALA A 671 3.83 1.35 32.33
C ALA A 671 3.63 2.55 33.28
N TYR A 672 3.45 2.33 34.60
CA TYR A 672 3.38 3.42 35.59
C TYR A 672 4.66 4.26 35.58
N THR A 673 5.83 3.62 35.54
CA THR A 673 7.11 4.33 35.47
C THR A 673 7.22 5.13 34.17
N VAL A 674 6.91 4.50 33.01
CA VAL A 674 7.02 5.16 31.71
C VAL A 674 6.07 6.34 31.56
N TYR A 675 4.78 6.14 31.84
CA TYR A 675 3.76 7.13 31.52
C TYR A 675 3.48 8.11 32.67
N LEU A 676 3.69 7.69 33.92
CA LEU A 676 3.31 8.49 35.09
C LEU A 676 4.51 8.87 35.96
N ASN A 677 5.72 8.39 35.64
CA ASN A 677 6.96 8.67 36.39
C ASN A 677 6.86 8.40 37.88
N ARG A 678 6.13 7.37 38.28
CA ARG A 678 5.94 6.99 39.70
C ARG A 678 5.67 5.50 39.83
N GLU A 679 5.88 4.98 41.03
CA GLU A 679 5.46 3.64 41.39
C GLU A 679 3.93 3.58 41.54
N PRO A 680 3.28 2.49 41.10
CA PRO A 680 1.87 2.28 41.34
C PRO A 680 1.58 2.00 42.84
N ASP A 681 0.44 2.46 43.33
CA ASP A 681 -0.10 1.95 44.58
C ASP A 681 -0.77 0.58 44.41
N ALA A 682 -1.05 -0.12 45.51
CA ALA A 682 -1.65 -1.45 45.48
C ALA A 682 -3.02 -1.50 44.77
N ALA A 683 -3.80 -0.41 44.89
CA ALA A 683 -5.12 -0.33 44.28
C ALA A 683 -5.01 -0.15 42.77
N GLY A 684 -4.07 0.68 42.30
CA GLY A 684 -3.79 0.89 40.88
C GLY A 684 -3.29 -0.36 40.21
N ILE A 685 -2.37 -1.12 40.83
CA ILE A 685 -1.95 -2.44 40.32
C ILE A 685 -3.16 -3.37 40.19
N ALA A 686 -3.91 -3.55 41.28
CA ALA A 686 -5.05 -4.46 41.29
C ALA A 686 -6.09 -4.12 40.23
N TYR A 687 -6.35 -2.82 40.01
CA TYR A 687 -7.28 -2.37 38.98
C TYR A 687 -6.82 -2.75 37.57
N TRP A 688 -5.59 -2.40 37.19
CA TRP A 688 -5.10 -2.62 35.84
C TRP A 688 -4.79 -4.09 35.54
N VAL A 689 -4.28 -4.84 36.54
CA VAL A 689 -4.07 -6.29 36.40
C VAL A 689 -5.40 -6.99 36.17
N ALA A 690 -6.41 -6.71 37.00
CA ALA A 690 -7.74 -7.27 36.81
C ALA A 690 -8.37 -6.85 35.46
N PHE A 691 -8.03 -5.68 34.94
CA PHE A 691 -8.48 -5.21 33.65
C PHE A 691 -7.86 -6.03 32.51
N LEU A 692 -6.56 -6.33 32.56
CA LEU A 692 -5.88 -7.21 31.61
C LEU A 692 -6.34 -8.67 31.72
N GLU A 693 -6.60 -9.18 32.92
CA GLU A 693 -7.10 -10.55 33.14
C GLU A 693 -8.51 -10.78 32.57
N ARG A 694 -9.28 -9.72 32.34
CA ARG A 694 -10.59 -9.80 31.64
C ARG A 694 -10.47 -9.93 30.12
N GLY A 695 -9.24 -10.04 29.59
CA GLY A 695 -8.98 -10.23 28.17
C GLY A 695 -8.75 -8.93 27.38
N ASN A 696 -8.57 -7.79 28.06
CA ASN A 696 -8.08 -6.58 27.38
C ASN A 696 -6.59 -6.70 27.12
N ASP A 697 -6.11 -6.09 26.02
CA ASP A 697 -4.70 -6.07 25.68
C ASP A 697 -3.95 -4.86 26.27
N TYR A 698 -2.65 -4.80 26.08
CA TYR A 698 -1.83 -3.70 26.58
C TYR A 698 -2.16 -2.34 25.97
N GLY A 699 -2.89 -2.30 24.85
CA GLY A 699 -3.35 -1.05 24.22
C GLY A 699 -4.27 -0.23 25.13
N CYS A 700 -5.03 -0.88 26.03
CA CYS A 700 -5.86 -0.18 27.00
C CYS A 700 -5.03 0.67 28.00
N ILE A 701 -3.85 0.17 28.37
CA ILE A 701 -2.93 0.88 29.25
C ILE A 701 -2.26 2.05 28.50
N ILE A 702 -1.85 1.84 27.26
CA ILE A 702 -1.32 2.91 26.42
C ILE A 702 -2.35 4.05 26.29
N HIS A 703 -3.60 3.71 26.01
CA HIS A 703 -4.69 4.67 25.92
C HIS A 703 -4.91 5.38 27.26
N GLY A 704 -5.16 4.63 28.35
CA GLY A 704 -5.49 5.22 29.66
C GLY A 704 -4.37 6.05 30.26
N PHE A 705 -3.13 5.63 30.13
CA PHE A 705 -1.97 6.36 30.67
C PHE A 705 -1.44 7.41 29.70
N GLY A 706 -1.47 7.10 28.40
CA GLY A 706 -1.01 8.01 27.36
C GLY A 706 -1.82 9.31 27.29
N GLU A 707 -3.10 9.28 27.71
CA GLU A 707 -3.95 10.47 27.77
C GLU A 707 -3.85 11.26 29.07
N SER A 708 -3.07 10.79 30.03
CA SER A 708 -2.94 11.44 31.35
C SER A 708 -2.25 12.80 31.26
N ALA A 709 -2.53 13.66 32.27
CA ALA A 709 -1.84 14.93 32.43
C ALA A 709 -0.36 14.72 32.78
N GLU A 710 -0.05 13.65 33.51
CA GLU A 710 1.32 13.28 33.89
C GLU A 710 2.14 12.96 32.63
N PHE A 711 1.62 12.14 31.72
CA PHE A 711 2.32 11.84 30.45
C PHE A 711 2.48 13.07 29.57
N THR A 712 1.47 13.94 29.53
CA THR A 712 1.58 15.23 28.84
C THR A 712 2.73 16.07 29.42
N GLY A 713 2.89 16.10 30.73
CA GLY A 713 3.99 16.79 31.42
C GLY A 713 5.36 16.18 31.05
N ILE A 714 5.45 14.84 31.00
CA ILE A 714 6.66 14.12 30.57
C ILE A 714 6.99 14.48 29.13
N CYS A 715 6.05 14.35 28.20
CA CYS A 715 6.25 14.69 26.79
C CYS A 715 6.77 16.12 26.60
N ASN A 716 6.17 17.08 27.32
CA ASN A 716 6.59 18.47 27.25
C ASN A 716 8.03 18.69 27.78
N SER A 717 8.45 17.95 28.81
CA SER A 717 9.81 18.06 29.37
C SER A 717 10.88 17.53 28.39
N TYR A 718 10.51 16.64 27.52
CA TYR A 718 11.37 16.09 26.46
C TYR A 718 11.17 16.76 25.08
N GLY A 719 10.27 17.74 24.98
CA GLY A 719 9.97 18.41 23.72
C GLY A 719 9.35 17.50 22.64
N VAL A 720 8.60 16.48 23.06
CA VAL A 720 7.92 15.53 22.16
C VAL A 720 6.41 15.74 22.17
N THR A 721 5.76 15.57 21.04
CA THR A 721 4.29 15.64 20.93
C THR A 721 3.68 14.40 21.56
N ARG A 722 2.73 14.56 22.49
CA ARG A 722 2.08 13.44 23.19
C ARG A 722 1.38 12.48 22.22
N GLY A 723 0.47 12.98 21.39
CA GLY A 723 -0.44 12.20 20.56
C GLY A 723 -1.59 11.57 21.36
N ASP A 724 -2.46 10.85 20.65
CA ASP A 724 -3.59 10.10 21.19
C ASP A 724 -3.53 8.67 20.66
N TYR A 725 -3.80 7.66 21.50
CA TYR A 725 -3.83 6.26 21.10
C TYR A 725 -5.27 5.80 20.96
N PRO A 726 -5.76 5.53 19.76
CA PRO A 726 -7.15 5.08 19.56
C PRO A 726 -7.32 3.66 20.12
N TYR A 727 -8.01 3.53 21.22
CA TYR A 727 -8.37 2.26 21.81
C TYR A 727 -9.87 2.17 22.06
N THR A 728 -10.50 1.09 21.63
CA THR A 728 -11.89 0.75 21.95
C THR A 728 -11.89 -0.32 23.03
N TYR A 729 -12.43 -0.01 24.19
CA TYR A 729 -12.64 -1.01 25.25
C TYR A 729 -13.52 -2.13 24.75
N ARG A 730 -13.11 -3.37 24.97
CA ARG A 730 -13.90 -4.57 24.71
C ARG A 730 -14.88 -4.85 25.80
#